data_52aadd2cf7e4df9b6e3957797cbab857
#
_entry.id   52aadd2cf7e4df9b6e3957797cbab857
#
_cell.length_a   1.000
_cell.length_b   1.000
_cell.length_c   1.000
_cell.angle_alpha   90.00
_cell.angle_beta   90.00
_cell.angle_gamma   90.00
#
_symmetry.space_group_name_H-M   'P 1'
#
loop_
_entity.id
_entity.type
_entity.pdbx_description
1 polymer ?
#
loop_
_entity_poly.entity_id
_entity_poly.type
_entity_poly.pdbx_seq_one_letter_code
_entity_poly.pdbx_strand_id
1 'polypeptide(L)'
;LKPDFAEGRVNLGLTLEKLGRPMESIAQWRLLTDVPETAAKVAAVMVTTALNHTGRLLEELREYDAAEVALERSLRVNPKQLDALQHWVHLRQKQCKWPAYVDIPGVSRCDMTLATSPLAMLAESDDPGMQLLSAYSFNSRKFNGPETNISEGRKYNHKRLRIGYLSSDFCTHAVGLLLAEVFENHDRTKVETFGFCVSKEDGSDTRRRIVGAIEHFEKVGHLSDEQIAHRILACEIDILVDLNGLSSGTRVGVLSFRPAPVQATWLGFIGTTAMSYVDYVIADEFSLPPSLSDLFRERPLYLPHSFLPRDSKREIGNPTTRAEHKLPDGKFVFASFNNIYKLNSTMFECWMRILHRTPNSVLWLLDDNRWATENLLACAQRHGVSADRIIFAGRLTPKDHLARLRLADVFLDNHPYNAGSTANDVLSVGLPLLTLSGRTFVSRMGGSLLSALGFEELITYTHAEYEEKAVGFALNPASAVDVRNRLNAALNGPRVTTAAAFAANLEGVLMKAAGHQAQITAPAVVRPVSQMANQTPQPAPIVVQPVLHPDVLSYNPAALFTQSGVRVHGSSGRQPGKKTLLVRGWRDINHSYSLVNQFQLIEMLKDETLQVFHQDLPYVMPSWSAASNGSGFEDPVARRLAEIPRYDGSPVDVVYSIASPFSMYRGAAGKVVTFMVTEFDLEPAAFAADSQNLAEFTSGSNWVVTPSQWSKSKLVSSGMNPERIRVVPHGVDTRVFRPISESERQQTRAQLGAGPGDFVLLNIGGAFWNKGGDLLLRAFAELRHQNPKLKLVIKDNRTLYARTIDDMVASLQKSHPGLFTPEVLQGVVILPTSMSMDQMRYLYGAADLYVSPYRAEGFNLPVLEAIACGLRTLVTKGGATDEFFHPSICTGIRSNLTDPAQTGIPVKGLYLEPDYDDLRQRLAELVMAGSVGALPRRVTLSSEALSRWSWSGATKLLMKELLE
;
A
#
# COMPACT_ATOMS: atom_id res chain seq x y z
N LEU A 1 25.41 36.20 26.27
CA LEU A 1 25.24 35.81 24.85
C LEU A 1 24.55 36.95 24.09
N LYS A 2 25.08 37.32 22.91
CA LYS A 2 24.33 38.24 22.03
C LYS A 2 22.98 37.65 21.79
N PRO A 3 21.86 38.39 21.89
CA PRO A 3 20.52 37.88 21.74
C PRO A 3 20.26 37.15 20.41
N ASP A 4 21.00 37.51 19.38
CA ASP A 4 20.94 37.05 18.00
C ASP A 4 21.96 35.96 17.65
N PHE A 5 22.74 35.46 18.59
CA PHE A 5 23.72 34.37 18.37
C PHE A 5 23.02 33.02 18.39
N ALA A 6 22.36 32.69 17.27
CA ALA A 6 21.48 31.54 17.12
C ALA A 6 22.20 30.19 17.37
N GLU A 7 23.38 29.98 16.79
CA GLU A 7 24.16 28.73 16.99
C GLU A 7 24.51 28.50 18.44
N GLY A 8 24.96 29.59 19.16
CA GLY A 8 25.28 29.51 20.58
C GLY A 8 24.07 29.14 21.44
N ARG A 9 22.90 29.62 21.11
CA ARG A 9 21.64 29.23 21.81
C ARG A 9 21.21 27.81 21.52
N VAL A 10 21.32 27.35 20.27
CA VAL A 10 21.04 25.94 19.90
C VAL A 10 21.99 25.03 20.68
N ASN A 11 23.31 25.32 20.67
CA ASN A 11 24.29 24.50 21.38
C ASN A 11 24.14 24.55 22.90
N LEU A 12 23.78 25.71 23.47
CA LEU A 12 23.49 25.84 24.91
C LEU A 12 22.28 24.96 25.28
N GLY A 13 21.24 24.99 24.48
CA GLY A 13 20.06 24.13 24.67
C GLY A 13 20.43 22.65 24.66
N LEU A 14 21.20 22.19 23.66
CA LEU A 14 21.68 20.80 23.60
C LEU A 14 22.57 20.43 24.81
N THR A 15 23.35 21.36 25.31
CA THR A 15 24.17 21.14 26.51
C THR A 15 23.31 21.02 27.76
N LEU A 16 22.29 21.89 27.91
CA LEU A 16 21.34 21.83 29.01
C LEU A 16 20.52 20.53 29.00
N GLU A 17 20.14 20.07 27.85
CA GLU A 17 19.46 18.78 27.70
C GLU A 17 20.35 17.62 28.21
N LYS A 18 21.61 17.55 27.77
CA LYS A 18 22.58 16.55 28.26
C LYS A 18 22.83 16.64 29.78
N LEU A 19 22.67 17.80 30.38
CA LEU A 19 22.74 18.02 31.83
C LEU A 19 21.42 17.68 32.55
N GLY A 20 20.43 17.14 31.86
CA GLY A 20 19.13 16.79 32.45
C GLY A 20 18.26 18.03 32.80
N ARG A 21 18.44 19.18 32.11
CA ARG A 21 17.73 20.44 32.32
C ARG A 21 16.82 20.76 31.10
N PRO A 22 15.82 19.92 30.79
CA PRO A 22 15.08 19.98 29.52
C PRO A 22 14.27 21.27 29.38
N MET A 23 13.65 21.77 30.46
CA MET A 23 12.84 23.00 30.39
C MET A 23 13.70 24.24 30.11
N GLU A 24 14.87 24.29 30.64
CA GLU A 24 15.82 25.39 30.35
C GLU A 24 16.35 25.29 28.91
N SER A 25 16.57 24.07 28.42
CA SER A 25 16.91 23.82 27.03
C SER A 25 15.86 24.40 26.10
N ILE A 26 14.59 24.03 26.32
CA ILE A 26 13.44 24.55 25.55
C ILE A 26 13.37 26.09 25.63
N ALA A 27 13.60 26.66 26.80
CA ALA A 27 13.58 28.11 26.98
C ALA A 27 14.65 28.82 26.12
N GLN A 28 15.85 28.22 25.96
CA GLN A 28 16.90 28.80 25.09
C GLN A 28 16.47 28.74 23.60
N TRP A 29 15.87 27.64 23.15
CA TRP A 29 15.39 27.52 21.77
C TRP A 29 14.21 28.42 21.47
N ARG A 30 13.26 28.60 22.42
CA ARG A 30 12.13 29.53 22.28
C ARG A 30 12.54 30.99 22.13
N LEU A 31 13.67 31.42 22.69
CA LEU A 31 14.23 32.76 22.47
C LEU A 31 14.56 33.02 20.99
N LEU A 32 14.80 31.95 20.20
CA LEU A 32 15.05 32.05 18.75
C LEU A 32 13.75 32.04 17.92
N THR A 33 12.68 31.51 18.46
CA THR A 33 11.46 31.19 17.70
C THR A 33 10.24 32.01 18.09
N ASP A 34 10.15 32.43 19.36
CA ASP A 34 8.96 33.09 19.94
C ASP A 34 9.10 34.59 20.09
N VAL A 35 10.34 35.13 19.97
CA VAL A 35 10.61 36.57 19.97
C VAL A 35 10.65 37.06 18.52
N PRO A 36 9.62 37.83 18.05
CA PRO A 36 9.49 38.19 16.63
C PRO A 36 10.71 38.92 16.06
N GLU A 37 11.28 39.83 16.86
CA GLU A 37 12.47 40.63 16.48
C GLU A 37 13.74 39.75 16.33
N THR A 38 13.83 38.69 17.11
CA THR A 38 14.94 37.72 17.03
C THR A 38 14.68 36.75 15.88
N ALA A 39 13.49 36.19 15.76
CA ALA A 39 13.12 35.26 14.72
C ALA A 39 13.29 35.83 13.32
N ALA A 40 12.98 37.12 13.12
CA ALA A 40 13.15 37.81 11.85
C ALA A 40 14.61 38.00 11.42
N LYS A 41 15.56 37.95 12.36
CA LYS A 41 17.01 38.08 12.10
C LYS A 41 17.74 36.76 12.01
N VAL A 42 17.11 35.67 12.43
CA VAL A 42 17.69 34.32 12.46
C VAL A 42 17.43 33.63 11.14
N ALA A 43 18.44 32.95 10.58
CA ALA A 43 18.29 32.18 9.37
C ALA A 43 17.23 31.06 9.55
N ALA A 44 16.42 30.85 8.53
CA ALA A 44 15.32 29.86 8.57
C ALA A 44 15.78 28.45 9.03
N VAL A 45 16.99 28.04 8.66
CA VAL A 45 17.58 26.77 9.10
C VAL A 45 17.77 26.69 10.61
N MET A 46 18.15 27.80 11.27
CA MET A 46 18.33 27.83 12.74
C MET A 46 16.97 27.84 13.45
N VAL A 47 15.97 28.53 12.87
CA VAL A 47 14.59 28.53 13.39
C VAL A 47 14.02 27.11 13.34
N THR A 48 14.14 26.43 12.20
CA THR A 48 13.66 25.03 12.07
C THR A 48 14.42 24.08 12.99
N THR A 49 15.73 24.24 13.14
CA THR A 49 16.55 23.44 14.07
C THR A 49 16.06 23.60 15.51
N ALA A 50 15.85 24.84 15.95
CA ALA A 50 15.35 25.13 17.29
C ALA A 50 13.94 24.57 17.52
N LEU A 51 13.04 24.70 16.53
CA LEU A 51 11.67 24.16 16.60
C LEU A 51 11.67 22.63 16.63
N ASN A 52 12.51 21.98 15.84
CA ASN A 52 12.59 20.53 15.80
C ASN A 52 13.12 19.97 17.12
N HIS A 53 14.17 20.58 17.70
CA HIS A 53 14.66 20.18 19.02
C HIS A 53 13.61 20.42 20.11
N THR A 54 12.89 21.54 20.06
CA THR A 54 11.78 21.82 20.96
C THR A 54 10.70 20.75 20.85
N GLY A 55 10.26 20.44 19.62
CA GLY A 55 9.22 19.43 19.38
C GLY A 55 9.63 18.04 19.88
N ARG A 56 10.86 17.60 19.58
CA ARG A 56 11.39 16.32 20.03
C ARG A 56 11.43 16.23 21.57
N LEU A 57 11.96 17.26 22.21
CA LEU A 57 12.12 17.25 23.67
C LEU A 57 10.77 17.34 24.38
N LEU A 58 9.81 18.09 23.85
CA LEU A 58 8.43 18.13 24.36
C LEU A 58 7.73 16.75 24.16
N GLU A 59 7.98 16.05 23.05
CA GLU A 59 7.47 14.68 22.85
C GLU A 59 8.01 13.72 23.91
N GLU A 60 9.32 13.79 24.23
CA GLU A 60 9.96 12.99 25.29
C GLU A 60 9.37 13.30 26.68
N LEU A 61 9.06 14.57 26.94
CA LEU A 61 8.39 15.03 28.17
C LEU A 61 6.89 14.73 28.17
N ARG A 62 6.36 14.12 27.11
CA ARG A 62 4.93 13.80 26.90
C ARG A 62 4.00 15.03 26.85
N GLU A 63 4.52 16.18 26.51
CA GLU A 63 3.76 17.41 26.24
C GLU A 63 3.38 17.45 24.75
N TYR A 64 2.48 16.53 24.34
CA TYR A 64 2.24 16.18 22.92
C TYR A 64 1.64 17.33 22.11
N ASP A 65 0.71 18.11 22.67
CA ASP A 65 0.12 19.25 21.98
C ASP A 65 1.16 20.33 21.67
N ALA A 66 1.97 20.68 22.67
CA ALA A 66 3.03 21.67 22.49
C ALA A 66 4.12 21.18 21.52
N ALA A 67 4.41 19.88 21.52
CA ALA A 67 5.31 19.24 20.57
C ALA A 67 4.78 19.33 19.13
N GLU A 68 3.49 19.00 18.93
CA GLU A 68 2.81 19.09 17.63
C GLU A 68 2.86 20.52 17.08
N VAL A 69 2.55 21.52 17.91
CA VAL A 69 2.60 22.94 17.52
C VAL A 69 4.01 23.38 17.12
N ALA A 70 5.04 22.96 17.86
CA ALA A 70 6.41 23.31 17.52
C ALA A 70 6.84 22.70 16.17
N LEU A 71 6.53 21.44 15.92
CA LEU A 71 6.83 20.76 14.66
C LEU A 71 6.02 21.32 13.49
N GLU A 72 4.74 21.66 13.68
CA GLU A 72 3.94 22.31 12.65
C GLU A 72 4.51 23.68 12.25
N ARG A 73 4.94 24.49 13.22
CA ARG A 73 5.63 25.75 12.95
C ARG A 73 6.92 25.53 12.16
N SER A 74 7.70 24.51 12.49
CA SER A 74 8.90 24.14 11.72
C SER A 74 8.57 23.75 10.27
N LEU A 75 7.53 22.95 10.07
CA LEU A 75 7.07 22.52 8.75
C LEU A 75 6.51 23.69 7.91
N ARG A 76 5.90 24.70 8.53
CA ARG A 76 5.47 25.92 7.85
C ARG A 76 6.66 26.78 7.39
N VAL A 77 7.79 26.76 8.10
CA VAL A 77 9.03 27.46 7.70
C VAL A 77 9.75 26.68 6.60
N ASN A 78 9.85 25.36 6.73
CA ASN A 78 10.45 24.47 5.74
C ASN A 78 9.60 23.19 5.61
N PRO A 79 8.77 23.06 4.57
CA PRO A 79 7.91 21.90 4.38
C PRO A 79 8.66 20.58 4.06
N LYS A 80 9.93 20.67 3.63
CA LYS A 80 10.69 19.50 3.15
C LYS A 80 11.52 18.84 4.26
N GLN A 81 10.88 18.54 5.39
CA GLN A 81 11.51 17.93 6.58
C GLN A 81 10.77 16.63 6.93
N LEU A 82 11.07 15.52 6.23
CA LEU A 82 10.37 14.24 6.44
C LEU A 82 10.50 13.73 7.89
N ASP A 83 11.60 14.00 8.59
CA ASP A 83 11.77 13.57 9.98
C ASP A 83 10.88 14.36 10.94
N ALA A 84 10.78 15.68 10.78
CA ALA A 84 9.84 16.49 11.56
C ALA A 84 8.39 16.09 11.29
N LEU A 85 8.07 15.82 10.04
CA LEU A 85 6.75 15.37 9.60
C LEU A 85 6.41 13.97 10.16
N GLN A 86 7.38 13.05 10.23
CA GLN A 86 7.24 11.74 10.86
C GLN A 86 6.78 11.86 12.32
N HIS A 87 7.46 12.69 13.11
CA HIS A 87 7.11 12.93 14.51
C HIS A 87 5.75 13.61 14.63
N TRP A 88 5.46 14.59 13.79
CA TRP A 88 4.20 15.32 13.79
C TRP A 88 3.00 14.40 13.53
N VAL A 89 3.07 13.52 12.51
CA VAL A 89 2.01 12.53 12.22
C VAL A 89 1.79 11.59 13.42
N HIS A 90 2.89 11.08 13.98
CA HIS A 90 2.80 10.15 15.11
C HIS A 90 2.25 10.80 16.38
N LEU A 91 2.56 12.07 16.62
CA LEU A 91 1.97 12.84 17.73
C LEU A 91 0.45 12.95 17.59
N ARG A 92 -0.06 13.17 16.37
CA ARG A 92 -1.51 13.21 16.13
C ARG A 92 -2.18 11.87 16.39
N GLN A 93 -1.55 10.76 15.99
CA GLN A 93 -2.03 9.42 16.33
C GLN A 93 -2.04 9.18 17.85
N LYS A 94 -0.95 9.55 18.56
CA LYS A 94 -0.88 9.45 20.03
C LYS A 94 -1.98 10.23 20.74
N GLN A 95 -2.41 11.34 20.17
CA GLN A 95 -3.46 12.19 20.73
C GLN A 95 -4.87 11.84 20.24
N CYS A 96 -5.05 10.85 19.36
CA CYS A 96 -6.32 10.57 18.66
C CYS A 96 -6.88 11.82 17.94
N LYS A 97 -6.01 12.66 17.39
CA LYS A 97 -6.39 13.81 16.56
C LYS A 97 -6.58 13.34 15.11
N TRP A 98 -7.80 13.02 14.77
CA TRP A 98 -8.16 12.52 13.44
C TRP A 98 -8.78 13.59 12.54
N PRO A 99 -8.53 13.54 11.20
CA PRO A 99 -7.57 12.63 10.53
C PRO A 99 -6.12 12.93 10.95
N ALA A 100 -5.25 11.90 10.91
CA ALA A 100 -3.84 12.08 11.24
C ALA A 100 -3.13 12.97 10.20
N TYR A 101 -3.57 12.90 8.94
CA TYR A 101 -3.09 13.74 7.84
C TYR A 101 -4.02 14.93 7.65
N VAL A 102 -3.53 16.13 7.94
CA VAL A 102 -4.21 17.41 7.67
C VAL A 102 -3.30 18.30 6.84
N ASP A 103 -3.89 19.26 6.15
CA ASP A 103 -3.18 20.14 5.24
C ASP A 103 -2.19 21.05 5.99
N ILE A 104 -0.92 20.99 5.58
CA ILE A 104 0.13 21.92 5.98
C ILE A 104 0.63 22.59 4.69
N PRO A 105 0.71 23.94 4.62
CA PRO A 105 1.19 24.61 3.43
C PRO A 105 2.54 24.10 2.95
N GLY A 106 2.63 23.66 1.71
CA GLY A 106 3.85 23.14 1.08
C GLY A 106 4.17 21.68 1.39
N VAL A 107 3.40 20.99 2.21
CA VAL A 107 3.51 19.54 2.49
C VAL A 107 2.42 18.80 1.72
N SER A 108 2.79 17.92 0.82
CA SER A 108 1.84 17.08 0.10
C SER A 108 1.38 15.88 0.93
N ARG A 109 0.25 15.28 0.56
CA ARG A 109 -0.20 14.02 1.18
C ARG A 109 0.80 12.88 0.93
N CYS A 110 1.49 12.91 -0.20
CA CYS A 110 2.59 11.99 -0.50
C CYS A 110 3.76 12.17 0.48
N ASP A 111 4.16 13.41 0.78
CA ASP A 111 5.21 13.69 1.79
C ASP A 111 4.79 13.12 3.16
N MET A 112 3.51 13.29 3.56
CA MET A 112 2.99 12.73 4.82
C MET A 112 3.07 11.20 4.83
N THR A 113 2.66 10.54 3.75
CA THR A 113 2.74 9.09 3.60
C THR A 113 4.18 8.59 3.70
N LEU A 114 5.11 9.20 2.94
CA LEU A 114 6.52 8.82 2.92
C LEU A 114 7.24 9.13 4.25
N ALA A 115 6.78 10.14 4.97
CA ALA A 115 7.31 10.49 6.28
C ALA A 115 6.80 9.58 7.39
N THR A 116 5.57 9.05 7.28
CA THR A 116 4.98 8.19 8.31
C THR A 116 5.88 7.00 8.59
N SER A 117 6.26 6.82 9.87
CA SER A 117 7.14 5.71 10.25
C SER A 117 6.44 4.35 10.02
N PRO A 118 7.21 3.27 9.78
CA PRO A 118 6.61 1.95 9.59
C PRO A 118 5.65 1.54 10.71
N LEU A 119 6.00 1.79 11.96
CA LEU A 119 5.14 1.48 13.10
C LEU A 119 3.84 2.28 13.11
N ALA A 120 3.91 3.57 12.77
CA ALA A 120 2.74 4.44 12.64
C ALA A 120 1.85 4.03 11.45
N MET A 121 2.45 3.58 10.34
CA MET A 121 1.75 3.10 9.16
C MET A 121 0.94 1.83 9.43
N LEU A 122 1.39 0.95 10.34
CA LEU A 122 0.62 -0.23 10.75
C LEU A 122 -0.74 0.13 11.35
N ALA A 123 -0.86 1.31 11.99
CA ALA A 123 -2.11 1.81 12.56
C ALA A 123 -2.93 2.64 11.57
N GLU A 124 -2.27 3.28 10.60
CA GLU A 124 -2.90 4.18 9.64
C GLU A 124 -3.56 3.43 8.47
N SER A 125 -2.98 2.31 8.02
CA SER A 125 -3.41 1.66 6.79
C SER A 125 -3.40 0.14 6.85
N ASP A 126 -4.52 -0.49 6.43
CA ASP A 126 -4.61 -1.93 6.15
C ASP A 126 -4.18 -2.28 4.71
N ASP A 127 -3.37 -1.43 4.10
CA ASP A 127 -2.80 -1.67 2.77
C ASP A 127 -1.34 -2.15 2.91
N PRO A 128 -1.04 -3.40 2.56
CA PRO A 128 0.32 -3.94 2.70
C PRO A 128 1.33 -3.24 1.78
N GLY A 129 0.89 -2.67 0.64
CA GLY A 129 1.74 -1.86 -0.24
C GLY A 129 2.17 -0.55 0.42
N MET A 130 1.26 0.11 1.17
CA MET A 130 1.57 1.30 1.95
C MET A 130 2.54 1.01 3.08
N GLN A 131 2.40 -0.14 3.75
CA GLN A 131 3.32 -0.58 4.79
C GLN A 131 4.72 -0.85 4.22
N LEU A 132 4.81 -1.52 3.07
CA LEU A 132 6.06 -1.75 2.36
C LEU A 132 6.71 -0.42 1.93
N LEU A 133 5.95 0.51 1.35
CA LEU A 133 6.44 1.84 0.93
C LEU A 133 6.98 2.64 2.11
N SER A 134 6.28 2.64 3.25
CA SER A 134 6.73 3.30 4.47
C SER A 134 8.04 2.70 4.98
N ALA A 135 8.17 1.36 4.98
CA ALA A 135 9.41 0.69 5.37
C ALA A 135 10.59 1.06 4.46
N TYR A 136 10.39 1.07 3.14
CA TYR A 136 11.43 1.52 2.18
C TYR A 136 11.82 2.98 2.40
N SER A 137 10.85 3.87 2.52
CA SER A 137 11.11 5.30 2.76
C SER A 137 11.86 5.54 4.07
N PHE A 138 11.48 4.82 5.12
CA PHE A 138 12.15 4.92 6.42
C PHE A 138 13.59 4.42 6.35
N ASN A 139 13.81 3.24 5.73
CA ASN A 139 15.14 2.65 5.59
C ASN A 139 16.10 3.55 4.81
N SER A 140 15.66 4.10 3.67
CA SER A 140 16.47 4.99 2.84
C SER A 140 16.90 6.28 3.56
N ARG A 141 16.18 6.68 4.61
CA ARG A 141 16.51 7.86 5.41
C ARG A 141 17.36 7.55 6.65
N LYS A 142 17.18 6.37 7.23
CA LYS A 142 17.73 6.05 8.57
C LYS A 142 18.90 5.08 8.53
N PHE A 143 19.00 4.23 7.50
CA PHE A 143 20.00 3.17 7.44
C PHE A 143 20.81 3.26 6.14
N ASN A 144 21.80 4.15 6.14
CA ASN A 144 22.73 4.37 5.01
C ASN A 144 24.05 3.60 5.20
N GLY A 145 24.06 2.56 6.03
CA GLY A 145 25.23 1.73 6.27
C GLY A 145 25.63 0.92 5.03
N PRO A 146 26.92 0.51 4.92
CA PRO A 146 27.36 -0.34 3.84
C PRO A 146 26.64 -1.70 3.95
N GLU A 147 26.05 -2.17 2.84
CA GLU A 147 25.59 -3.56 2.73
C GLU A 147 26.82 -4.44 2.46
N THR A 148 27.46 -4.91 3.53
CA THR A 148 28.62 -5.81 3.45
C THR A 148 28.25 -7.17 3.99
N ASN A 149 28.69 -8.23 3.34
CA ASN A 149 28.49 -9.58 3.84
C ASN A 149 29.78 -10.11 4.48
N ILE A 150 29.95 -9.87 5.80
CA ILE A 150 31.13 -10.32 6.55
C ILE A 150 31.12 -11.84 6.83
N SER A 151 29.98 -12.51 6.68
CA SER A 151 29.86 -13.98 6.77
C SER A 151 29.96 -14.68 5.42
N GLU A 152 30.30 -13.96 4.32
CA GLU A 152 30.36 -14.55 2.98
C GLU A 152 31.31 -15.75 2.93
N GLY A 153 30.84 -16.83 2.32
CA GLY A 153 31.59 -18.09 2.19
C GLY A 153 31.73 -18.88 3.49
N ARG A 154 31.25 -18.37 4.63
CA ARG A 154 31.28 -19.09 5.90
C ARG A 154 30.28 -20.24 5.87
N LYS A 155 30.77 -21.44 6.18
CA LYS A 155 29.94 -22.61 6.43
C LYS A 155 30.37 -23.21 7.75
N TYR A 156 29.46 -23.20 8.70
CA TYR A 156 29.69 -23.77 10.00
C TYR A 156 29.21 -25.21 10.03
N ASN A 157 29.89 -26.05 10.77
CA ASN A 157 29.55 -27.48 10.92
C ASN A 157 29.39 -27.81 12.40
N HIS A 158 28.53 -27.05 13.06
CA HIS A 158 28.27 -27.21 14.50
C HIS A 158 27.44 -28.46 14.75
N LYS A 159 27.67 -29.14 15.88
CA LYS A 159 26.84 -30.25 16.33
C LYS A 159 25.43 -29.80 16.74
N ARG A 160 25.32 -28.58 17.25
CA ARG A 160 24.08 -27.91 17.61
C ARG A 160 23.94 -26.65 16.77
N LEU A 161 22.75 -26.34 16.27
CA LEU A 161 22.50 -25.10 15.54
C LEU A 161 22.68 -23.89 16.47
N ARG A 162 23.58 -22.97 16.14
CA ARG A 162 23.78 -21.73 16.89
C ARG A 162 22.78 -20.69 16.47
N ILE A 163 21.82 -20.38 17.37
CA ILE A 163 20.79 -19.37 17.18
C ILE A 163 21.17 -18.11 17.95
N GLY A 164 21.38 -17.02 17.25
CA GLY A 164 21.60 -15.69 17.84
C GLY A 164 20.30 -14.91 17.88
N TYR A 165 19.93 -14.35 19.03
CA TYR A 165 18.81 -13.43 19.20
C TYR A 165 19.34 -12.02 19.50
N LEU A 166 19.01 -11.06 18.63
CA LEU A 166 19.36 -9.63 18.81
C LEU A 166 18.11 -8.88 19.28
N SER A 167 18.18 -8.18 20.43
CA SER A 167 17.02 -7.46 20.93
C SER A 167 17.34 -6.30 21.87
N SER A 168 16.51 -5.24 21.78
CA SER A 168 16.38 -4.18 22.77
C SER A 168 15.34 -4.49 23.86
N ASP A 169 14.67 -5.64 23.79
CA ASP A 169 13.45 -5.94 24.55
C ASP A 169 13.57 -7.15 25.48
N PHE A 170 14.78 -7.54 25.85
CA PHE A 170 15.03 -8.55 26.87
C PHE A 170 14.79 -8.00 28.29
N CYS A 171 13.56 -7.52 28.51
CA CYS A 171 13.10 -6.86 29.75
C CYS A 171 11.58 -7.02 29.88
N THR A 172 10.94 -6.28 30.81
CA THR A 172 9.48 -6.19 30.90
C THR A 172 8.92 -5.41 29.71
N HIS A 173 8.93 -6.05 28.57
CA HIS A 173 8.40 -5.58 27.30
C HIS A 173 7.53 -6.66 26.66
N ALA A 174 6.64 -6.30 25.72
CA ALA A 174 5.75 -7.24 25.01
C ALA A 174 6.52 -8.47 24.47
N VAL A 175 7.65 -8.24 23.80
CA VAL A 175 8.51 -9.31 23.26
C VAL A 175 9.08 -10.19 24.37
N GLY A 176 9.65 -9.60 25.43
CA GLY A 176 10.20 -10.35 26.55
C GLY A 176 9.15 -11.19 27.29
N LEU A 177 7.94 -10.62 27.48
CA LEU A 177 6.81 -11.31 28.12
C LEU A 177 6.28 -12.49 27.30
N LEU A 178 6.43 -12.46 25.98
CA LEU A 178 6.04 -13.56 25.11
C LEU A 178 7.11 -14.66 24.99
N LEU A 179 8.40 -14.28 25.06
CA LEU A 179 9.51 -15.19 24.72
C LEU A 179 10.17 -15.87 25.91
N ALA A 180 9.98 -15.39 27.13
CA ALA A 180 10.71 -15.93 28.28
C ALA A 180 10.57 -17.45 28.40
N GLU A 181 9.36 -18.00 28.31
CA GLU A 181 9.12 -19.45 28.42
C GLU A 181 9.58 -20.20 27.14
N VAL A 182 9.61 -19.58 25.97
CA VAL A 182 10.17 -20.20 24.76
C VAL A 182 11.68 -20.44 24.92
N PHE A 183 12.42 -19.43 25.39
CA PHE A 183 13.86 -19.58 25.65
C PHE A 183 14.16 -20.63 26.72
N GLU A 184 13.33 -20.77 27.76
CA GLU A 184 13.45 -21.78 28.79
C GLU A 184 13.25 -23.22 28.26
N ASN A 185 12.57 -23.37 27.10
CA ASN A 185 12.18 -24.65 26.53
C ASN A 185 12.98 -25.04 25.26
N HIS A 186 14.01 -24.31 24.90
CA HIS A 186 14.90 -24.72 23.82
C HIS A 186 15.58 -26.07 24.13
N ASP A 187 15.59 -26.97 23.16
CA ASP A 187 16.27 -28.26 23.26
C ASP A 187 17.81 -28.08 23.11
N ARG A 188 18.47 -27.97 24.25
CA ARG A 188 19.93 -27.77 24.32
C ARG A 188 20.74 -28.93 23.75
N THR A 189 20.13 -30.03 23.40
CA THR A 189 20.81 -31.11 22.66
C THR A 189 20.88 -30.81 21.15
N LYS A 190 19.99 -29.97 20.64
CA LYS A 190 19.87 -29.59 19.20
C LYS A 190 20.36 -28.20 18.89
N VAL A 191 20.08 -27.26 19.79
CA VAL A 191 20.43 -25.84 19.57
C VAL A 191 21.33 -25.30 20.66
N GLU A 192 22.12 -24.28 20.32
CA GLU A 192 22.95 -23.49 21.22
C GLU A 192 22.51 -22.03 21.09
N THR A 193 22.07 -21.38 22.19
CA THR A 193 21.41 -20.09 22.14
C THR A 193 22.32 -18.96 22.58
N PHE A 194 22.32 -17.87 21.80
CA PHE A 194 23.09 -16.66 22.02
C PHE A 194 22.13 -15.47 22.11
N GLY A 195 22.26 -14.62 23.12
CA GLY A 195 21.47 -13.39 23.27
C GLY A 195 22.37 -12.16 23.17
N PHE A 196 22.20 -11.37 22.14
CA PHE A 196 22.88 -10.09 21.95
C PHE A 196 21.95 -8.96 22.42
N CYS A 197 22.18 -8.51 23.65
CA CYS A 197 21.27 -7.64 24.38
C CYS A 197 21.69 -6.17 24.26
N VAL A 198 20.78 -5.36 23.72
CA VAL A 198 20.91 -3.89 23.72
C VAL A 198 19.92 -3.22 24.69
N SER A 199 19.14 -4.00 25.46
CA SER A 199 18.17 -3.52 26.43
C SER A 199 18.86 -2.87 27.65
N LYS A 200 18.17 -1.89 28.23
CA LYS A 200 18.49 -1.37 29.55
C LYS A 200 18.19 -2.44 30.61
N GLU A 201 18.93 -2.39 31.72
CA GLU A 201 18.69 -3.22 32.89
C GLU A 201 17.47 -2.72 33.64
N ASP A 202 16.43 -3.58 33.80
CA ASP A 202 15.18 -3.22 34.50
C ASP A 202 14.97 -4.00 35.80
N GLY A 203 15.85 -4.97 36.11
CA GLY A 203 15.78 -5.79 37.32
C GLY A 203 14.57 -6.71 37.42
N SER A 204 13.78 -6.86 36.34
CA SER A 204 12.53 -7.60 36.35
C SER A 204 12.72 -9.12 36.39
N ASP A 205 11.66 -9.83 36.82
CA ASP A 205 11.60 -11.31 36.75
C ASP A 205 11.70 -11.81 35.31
N THR A 206 11.02 -11.14 34.38
CA THR A 206 11.10 -11.44 32.96
C THR A 206 12.53 -11.43 32.46
N ARG A 207 13.28 -10.39 32.81
CA ARG A 207 14.69 -10.28 32.43
C ARG A 207 15.55 -11.38 33.07
N ARG A 208 15.34 -11.67 34.37
CA ARG A 208 16.08 -12.74 35.04
C ARG A 208 15.84 -14.11 34.39
N ARG A 209 14.60 -14.40 34.01
CA ARG A 209 14.21 -15.63 33.29
C ARG A 209 14.91 -15.74 31.95
N ILE A 210 14.87 -14.67 31.14
CA ILE A 210 15.49 -14.63 29.81
C ILE A 210 17.02 -14.83 29.93
N VAL A 211 17.69 -14.10 30.82
CA VAL A 211 19.15 -14.21 31.04
C VAL A 211 19.55 -15.61 31.53
N GLY A 212 18.73 -16.24 32.38
CA GLY A 212 18.99 -17.60 32.86
C GLY A 212 18.70 -18.69 31.82
N ALA A 213 17.83 -18.41 30.84
CA ALA A 213 17.43 -19.34 29.81
C ALA A 213 18.40 -19.42 28.63
N ILE A 214 19.03 -18.30 28.24
CA ILE A 214 19.95 -18.20 27.11
C ILE A 214 21.35 -18.66 27.58
N GLU A 215 21.98 -19.58 26.83
CA GLU A 215 23.26 -20.18 27.22
C GLU A 215 24.41 -19.15 27.16
N HIS A 216 24.43 -18.28 26.18
CA HIS A 216 25.46 -17.25 26.00
C HIS A 216 24.78 -15.88 25.92
N PHE A 217 24.80 -15.12 27.01
CA PHE A 217 24.14 -13.82 27.09
C PHE A 217 25.13 -12.67 27.11
N GLU A 218 25.12 -11.82 26.10
CA GLU A 218 26.05 -10.71 25.93
C GLU A 218 25.35 -9.36 25.94
N LYS A 219 25.84 -8.43 26.77
CA LYS A 219 25.38 -7.01 26.78
C LYS A 219 26.19 -6.22 25.76
N VAL A 220 25.62 -5.94 24.61
CA VAL A 220 26.28 -5.29 23.47
C VAL A 220 25.80 -3.87 23.20
N GLY A 221 24.91 -3.32 24.04
CA GLY A 221 24.30 -2.01 23.82
C GLY A 221 25.26 -0.81 23.77
N HIS A 222 26.48 -0.96 24.31
CA HIS A 222 27.54 0.05 24.31
C HIS A 222 28.42 0.02 23.05
N LEU A 223 28.25 -0.98 22.17
CA LEU A 223 29.01 -1.18 20.96
C LEU A 223 28.31 -0.50 19.74
N SER A 224 29.10 -0.14 18.73
CA SER A 224 28.56 0.28 17.43
C SER A 224 27.93 -0.91 16.68
N ASP A 225 27.11 -0.65 15.64
CA ASP A 225 26.50 -1.70 14.83
C ASP A 225 27.56 -2.62 14.19
N GLU A 226 28.64 -2.04 13.68
CA GLU A 226 29.77 -2.79 13.12
C GLU A 226 30.46 -3.67 14.16
N GLN A 227 30.69 -3.15 15.37
CA GLN A 227 31.29 -3.91 16.45
C GLN A 227 30.40 -5.07 16.92
N ILE A 228 29.07 -4.84 16.96
CA ILE A 228 28.12 -5.91 17.29
C ILE A 228 28.13 -6.98 16.18
N ALA A 229 28.15 -6.56 14.92
CA ALA A 229 28.19 -7.50 13.79
C ALA A 229 29.47 -8.38 13.85
N HIS A 230 30.63 -7.79 14.09
CA HIS A 230 31.87 -8.56 14.26
C HIS A 230 31.84 -9.48 15.48
N ARG A 231 31.16 -9.07 16.57
CA ARG A 231 30.97 -9.92 17.74
C ARG A 231 30.09 -11.13 17.44
N ILE A 232 28.99 -10.93 16.73
CA ILE A 232 28.10 -12.01 16.25
C ILE A 232 28.86 -12.97 15.33
N LEU A 233 29.64 -12.46 14.38
CA LEU A 233 30.48 -13.26 13.50
C LEU A 233 31.49 -14.11 14.28
N ALA A 234 32.12 -13.54 15.32
CA ALA A 234 33.09 -14.26 16.16
C ALA A 234 32.46 -15.39 16.97
N CYS A 235 31.13 -15.31 17.23
CA CYS A 235 30.37 -16.38 17.86
C CYS A 235 29.93 -17.48 16.87
N GLU A 236 30.28 -17.33 15.58
CA GLU A 236 29.92 -18.26 14.50
C GLU A 236 28.44 -18.64 14.52
N ILE A 237 27.57 -17.63 14.52
CA ILE A 237 26.11 -17.80 14.55
C ILE A 237 25.63 -18.35 13.20
N ASP A 238 24.91 -19.48 13.20
CA ASP A 238 24.32 -20.08 12.01
C ASP A 238 23.12 -19.29 11.50
N ILE A 239 22.25 -18.88 12.43
CA ILE A 239 21.07 -18.07 12.13
C ILE A 239 20.90 -16.96 13.19
N LEU A 240 20.78 -15.73 12.72
CA LEU A 240 20.49 -14.54 13.54
C LEU A 240 19.01 -14.16 13.43
N VAL A 241 18.33 -14.08 14.56
CA VAL A 241 16.93 -13.66 14.65
C VAL A 241 16.87 -12.26 15.29
N ASP A 242 16.51 -11.28 14.52
CA ASP A 242 16.22 -9.92 15.01
C ASP A 242 14.81 -9.88 15.60
N LEU A 243 14.70 -9.47 16.86
CA LEU A 243 13.44 -9.41 17.59
C LEU A 243 12.84 -7.99 17.64
N ASN A 244 13.42 -7.03 16.97
CA ASN A 244 12.94 -5.65 16.94
C ASN A 244 12.32 -5.25 15.59
N GLY A 245 12.88 -5.67 14.47
CA GLY A 245 12.49 -5.13 13.17
C GLY A 245 12.59 -3.59 13.15
N LEU A 246 11.56 -2.92 12.67
CA LEU A 246 11.51 -1.45 12.58
C LEU A 246 10.80 -0.80 13.79
N SER A 247 10.87 -1.44 14.97
CA SER A 247 10.35 -0.87 16.21
C SER A 247 11.38 0.06 16.89
N SER A 248 10.95 0.72 17.97
CA SER A 248 11.84 1.60 18.76
C SER A 248 12.99 0.79 19.39
N GLY A 249 14.19 1.37 19.44
CA GLY A 249 15.38 0.71 19.97
C GLY A 249 16.06 -0.29 19.03
N THR A 250 15.57 -0.39 17.80
CA THR A 250 16.11 -1.28 16.77
C THR A 250 17.60 -1.05 16.51
N ARG A 251 18.30 -2.14 16.22
CA ARG A 251 19.71 -2.17 15.77
C ARG A 251 19.81 -2.94 14.43
N VAL A 252 18.81 -2.77 13.54
CA VAL A 252 18.81 -3.43 12.22
C VAL A 252 20.02 -3.07 11.36
N GLY A 253 20.72 -1.95 11.66
CA GLY A 253 22.01 -1.63 11.07
C GLY A 253 23.08 -2.70 11.28
N VAL A 254 22.99 -3.51 12.34
CA VAL A 254 23.87 -4.68 12.56
C VAL A 254 23.67 -5.71 11.45
N LEU A 255 22.43 -5.92 11.01
CA LEU A 255 22.09 -6.90 9.97
C LEU A 255 22.62 -6.52 8.59
N SER A 256 22.87 -5.21 8.32
CA SER A 256 23.45 -4.75 7.05
C SER A 256 24.88 -5.28 6.79
N PHE A 257 25.59 -5.66 7.84
CA PHE A 257 26.89 -6.32 7.77
C PHE A 257 26.79 -7.83 7.51
N ARG A 258 25.57 -8.41 7.55
CA ARG A 258 25.33 -9.87 7.42
C ARG A 258 26.28 -10.70 8.28
N PRO A 259 26.25 -10.56 9.63
CA PRO A 259 27.18 -11.28 10.51
C PRO A 259 26.87 -12.77 10.66
N ALA A 260 25.74 -13.23 10.15
CA ALA A 260 25.35 -14.63 10.11
C ALA A 260 24.93 -15.03 8.69
N PRO A 261 25.15 -16.28 8.27
CA PRO A 261 24.76 -16.78 6.95
C PRO A 261 23.26 -16.65 6.68
N VAL A 262 22.42 -16.81 7.72
CA VAL A 262 20.96 -16.66 7.63
C VAL A 262 20.50 -15.61 8.63
N GLN A 263 19.59 -14.71 8.18
CA GLN A 263 19.04 -13.66 9.01
C GLN A 263 17.52 -13.64 8.91
N ALA A 264 16.84 -13.60 10.05
CA ALA A 264 15.39 -13.55 10.15
C ALA A 264 14.93 -12.41 11.05
N THR A 265 13.71 -11.91 10.83
CA THR A 265 13.04 -10.99 11.74
C THR A 265 11.80 -11.67 12.35
N TRP A 266 11.50 -11.36 13.61
CA TRP A 266 10.38 -11.96 14.33
C TRP A 266 9.84 -11.06 15.43
N LEU A 267 8.53 -11.01 15.56
CA LEU A 267 7.76 -10.64 16.75
C LEU A 267 7.73 -9.15 17.12
N GLY A 268 8.83 -8.41 17.09
CA GLY A 268 8.86 -7.02 17.57
C GLY A 268 8.22 -6.02 16.61
N PHE A 269 8.28 -6.29 15.31
CA PHE A 269 7.64 -5.50 14.26
C PHE A 269 6.82 -6.42 13.35
N ILE A 270 5.53 -6.16 13.22
CA ILE A 270 4.57 -7.02 12.52
C ILE A 270 4.31 -6.47 11.12
N GLY A 271 5.35 -6.44 10.31
CA GLY A 271 5.36 -5.98 8.93
C GLY A 271 6.68 -6.33 8.27
N THR A 272 6.81 -6.05 6.97
CA THR A 272 8.08 -6.21 6.28
C THR A 272 9.08 -5.16 6.72
N THR A 273 10.34 -5.57 6.95
CA THR A 273 11.43 -4.62 7.16
C THR A 273 11.86 -3.94 5.85
N ALA A 274 11.47 -4.50 4.70
CA ALA A 274 11.85 -4.06 3.36
C ALA A 274 13.37 -4.04 3.11
N MET A 275 14.16 -4.82 3.88
CA MET A 275 15.61 -4.84 3.81
C MET A 275 16.11 -6.02 2.97
N SER A 276 17.10 -5.76 2.10
CA SER A 276 17.68 -6.77 1.21
C SER A 276 18.49 -7.85 1.93
N TYR A 277 18.96 -7.53 3.12
CA TYR A 277 19.83 -8.37 3.94
C TYR A 277 19.10 -9.14 5.05
N VAL A 278 17.78 -9.08 5.12
CA VAL A 278 16.93 -9.92 5.97
C VAL A 278 16.28 -10.99 5.08
N ASP A 279 16.61 -12.26 5.32
CA ASP A 279 16.22 -13.37 4.44
C ASP A 279 14.79 -13.84 4.70
N TYR A 280 14.39 -13.86 5.99
CA TYR A 280 13.13 -14.45 6.41
C TYR A 280 12.36 -13.60 7.40
N VAL A 281 11.02 -13.74 7.37
CA VAL A 281 10.11 -13.33 8.44
C VAL A 281 9.44 -14.55 9.04
N ILE A 282 9.44 -14.67 10.38
CA ILE A 282 8.74 -15.77 11.07
C ILE A 282 7.27 -15.38 11.22
N ALA A 283 6.39 -16.19 10.66
CA ALA A 283 4.94 -15.96 10.58
C ALA A 283 4.15 -17.27 10.71
N ASP A 284 2.85 -17.23 10.58
CA ASP A 284 1.97 -18.38 10.35
C ASP A 284 1.11 -18.15 9.10
N GLU A 285 0.49 -19.21 8.57
CA GLU A 285 -0.30 -19.12 7.34
C GLU A 285 -1.57 -18.28 7.48
N PHE A 286 -2.13 -18.14 8.69
CA PHE A 286 -3.27 -17.25 8.89
C PHE A 286 -2.85 -15.78 8.85
N SER A 287 -1.80 -15.44 9.59
CA SER A 287 -1.35 -14.05 9.74
C SER A 287 -0.67 -13.51 8.48
N LEU A 288 0.13 -14.33 7.79
CA LEU A 288 0.78 -13.99 6.52
C LEU A 288 0.56 -15.11 5.50
N PRO A 289 -0.65 -15.25 4.91
CA PRO A 289 -0.90 -16.27 3.92
C PRO A 289 -0.02 -16.09 2.67
N PRO A 290 0.24 -17.15 1.89
CA PRO A 290 1.07 -17.08 0.68
C PRO A 290 0.66 -15.96 -0.28
N SER A 291 -0.64 -15.67 -0.39
CA SER A 291 -1.17 -14.59 -1.23
C SER A 291 -0.79 -13.18 -0.79
N LEU A 292 -0.26 -12.98 0.41
CA LEU A 292 0.22 -11.70 0.94
C LEU A 292 1.74 -11.67 1.07
N SER A 293 2.44 -12.80 0.90
CA SER A 293 3.89 -12.89 1.07
C SER A 293 4.67 -12.13 0.00
N ASP A 294 4.10 -11.93 -1.19
CA ASP A 294 4.73 -11.17 -2.28
C ASP A 294 4.95 -9.68 -1.96
N LEU A 295 4.27 -9.18 -0.92
CA LEU A 295 4.42 -7.81 -0.41
C LEU A 295 5.41 -7.71 0.74
N PHE A 296 6.09 -8.81 1.06
CA PHE A 296 7.22 -8.87 1.96
C PHE A 296 8.52 -9.02 1.18
N ARG A 297 9.56 -8.33 1.60
CA ARG A 297 10.90 -8.52 1.06
C ARG A 297 11.48 -9.85 1.55
N GLU A 298 11.17 -10.19 2.78
CA GLU A 298 11.56 -11.41 3.48
C GLU A 298 10.66 -12.58 3.04
N ARG A 299 11.24 -13.78 2.96
CA ARG A 299 10.47 -15.01 2.75
C ARG A 299 9.85 -15.48 4.06
N PRO A 300 8.58 -15.88 4.10
CA PRO A 300 7.99 -16.37 5.34
C PRO A 300 8.56 -17.75 5.75
N LEU A 301 8.86 -17.90 7.05
CA LEU A 301 9.03 -19.15 7.73
C LEU A 301 7.76 -19.44 8.54
N TYR A 302 6.96 -20.36 8.09
CA TYR A 302 5.66 -20.65 8.70
C TYR A 302 5.80 -21.56 9.91
N LEU A 303 5.39 -21.03 11.07
CA LEU A 303 5.12 -21.83 12.27
C LEU A 303 3.73 -22.46 12.15
N PRO A 304 3.54 -23.69 12.63
CA PRO A 304 2.21 -24.28 12.74
C PRO A 304 1.38 -23.51 13.78
N HIS A 305 0.08 -23.34 13.51
CA HIS A 305 -0.93 -22.71 14.35
C HIS A 305 -0.80 -21.19 14.44
N SER A 306 0.09 -20.65 15.26
CA SER A 306 0.29 -19.19 15.40
C SER A 306 1.78 -18.87 15.56
N PHE A 307 2.19 -17.71 15.03
CA PHE A 307 3.55 -17.18 15.21
C PHE A 307 3.75 -16.49 16.56
N LEU A 308 2.66 -16.23 17.28
CA LEU A 308 2.66 -15.59 18.60
C LEU A 308 2.76 -16.66 19.70
N PRO A 309 3.86 -16.73 20.45
CA PRO A 309 3.99 -17.63 21.57
C PRO A 309 3.18 -17.16 22.79
N ARG A 310 2.95 -18.06 23.72
CA ARG A 310 2.31 -17.80 25.00
C ARG A 310 3.25 -18.18 26.14
N ASP A 311 3.37 -17.32 27.14
CA ASP A 311 4.03 -17.65 28.43
C ASP A 311 2.97 -18.08 29.45
N SER A 312 2.95 -19.37 29.76
CA SER A 312 2.00 -19.97 30.68
C SER A 312 2.35 -19.72 32.17
N LYS A 313 3.57 -19.27 32.46
CA LYS A 313 4.08 -19.01 33.81
C LYS A 313 3.78 -17.61 34.33
N ARG A 314 3.07 -16.79 33.54
CA ARG A 314 2.73 -15.44 33.94
C ARG A 314 1.74 -15.44 35.09
N GLU A 315 2.09 -14.74 36.16
CA GLU A 315 1.24 -14.60 37.32
C GLU A 315 0.02 -13.71 37.02
N ILE A 316 -1.13 -14.11 37.56
CA ILE A 316 -2.35 -13.28 37.59
C ILE A 316 -2.44 -12.72 39.01
N GLY A 317 -2.60 -11.39 39.10
CA GLY A 317 -2.72 -10.70 40.39
C GLY A 317 -3.95 -11.07 41.19
N ASN A 318 -4.08 -10.49 42.37
CA ASN A 318 -5.22 -10.73 43.26
C ASN A 318 -6.56 -10.35 42.54
N PRO A 319 -7.64 -11.05 42.85
CA PRO A 319 -8.97 -10.67 42.39
C PRO A 319 -9.29 -9.21 42.72
N THR A 320 -9.87 -8.49 41.80
CA THR A 320 -10.31 -7.10 41.93
C THR A 320 -11.77 -6.97 41.53
N THR A 321 -12.42 -5.85 41.82
CA THR A 321 -13.85 -5.63 41.63
C THR A 321 -14.14 -4.54 40.60
N ARG A 322 -15.34 -4.57 40.00
CA ARG A 322 -15.81 -3.51 39.11
C ARG A 322 -15.79 -2.12 39.77
N ALA A 323 -16.16 -2.05 41.06
CA ALA A 323 -16.19 -0.81 41.84
C ALA A 323 -14.79 -0.17 41.97
N GLU A 324 -13.74 -0.97 42.23
CA GLU A 324 -12.33 -0.48 42.26
C GLU A 324 -11.87 0.15 40.96
N HIS A 325 -12.46 -0.29 39.84
CA HIS A 325 -12.15 0.21 38.50
C HIS A 325 -13.21 1.20 37.96
N LYS A 326 -14.12 1.69 38.79
CA LYS A 326 -15.21 2.62 38.43
C LYS A 326 -16.13 2.08 37.33
N LEU A 327 -16.20 0.75 37.19
CA LEU A 327 -17.13 0.11 36.26
C LEU A 327 -18.52 -0.01 36.92
N PRO A 328 -19.59 0.38 36.21
CA PRO A 328 -20.94 0.32 36.77
C PRO A 328 -21.45 -1.12 36.87
N ASP A 329 -22.14 -1.42 37.95
CA ASP A 329 -22.78 -2.70 38.11
C ASP A 329 -23.94 -2.89 37.14
N GLY A 330 -24.12 -4.12 36.66
CA GLY A 330 -25.22 -4.48 35.75
C GLY A 330 -25.09 -3.98 34.33
N LYS A 331 -24.02 -3.25 33.98
CA LYS A 331 -23.70 -2.87 32.59
C LYS A 331 -22.84 -3.93 31.91
N PHE A 332 -23.03 -4.09 30.60
CA PHE A 332 -22.14 -4.86 29.75
C PHE A 332 -20.86 -4.08 29.49
N VAL A 333 -19.69 -4.68 29.74
CA VAL A 333 -18.40 -4.01 29.65
C VAL A 333 -17.63 -4.50 28.42
N PHE A 334 -17.59 -3.66 27.39
CA PHE A 334 -16.61 -3.79 26.32
C PHE A 334 -15.28 -3.21 26.78
N ALA A 335 -14.16 -3.91 26.52
CA ALA A 335 -12.83 -3.42 26.87
C ALA A 335 -11.93 -3.33 25.64
N SER A 336 -11.05 -2.34 25.58
CA SER A 336 -9.91 -2.28 24.65
C SER A 336 -8.72 -1.61 25.33
N PHE A 337 -7.68 -2.40 25.62
CA PHE A 337 -6.47 -1.94 26.31
C PHE A 337 -5.26 -1.89 25.38
N ASN A 338 -5.49 -1.82 24.08
CA ASN A 338 -4.42 -1.56 23.12
C ASN A 338 -3.82 -0.17 23.36
N ASN A 339 -2.53 0.00 23.00
CA ASN A 339 -1.91 1.30 23.06
C ASN A 339 -2.69 2.27 22.15
N ILE A 340 -2.97 3.46 22.66
CA ILE A 340 -3.96 4.36 22.07
C ILE A 340 -3.64 4.81 20.64
N TYR A 341 -2.35 4.91 20.26
CA TYR A 341 -1.95 5.26 18.90
C TYR A 341 -2.36 4.23 17.84
N LYS A 342 -2.74 3.00 18.26
CA LYS A 342 -3.25 1.94 17.39
C LYS A 342 -4.72 2.15 17.00
N LEU A 343 -5.41 3.05 17.67
CA LEU A 343 -6.81 3.36 17.43
C LEU A 343 -6.92 4.43 16.35
N ASN A 344 -7.81 4.25 15.39
CA ASN A 344 -8.14 5.22 14.36
C ASN A 344 -9.62 5.63 14.41
N SER A 345 -9.97 6.67 13.64
CA SER A 345 -11.35 7.21 13.62
C SER A 345 -12.37 6.15 13.22
N THR A 346 -12.09 5.36 12.18
CA THR A 346 -13.03 4.36 11.64
C THR A 346 -13.41 3.32 12.68
N MET A 347 -12.42 2.82 13.45
CA MET A 347 -12.68 1.86 14.52
C MET A 347 -13.43 2.50 15.68
N PHE A 348 -13.04 3.72 16.09
CA PHE A 348 -13.72 4.41 17.19
C PHE A 348 -15.17 4.75 16.85
N GLU A 349 -15.44 5.20 15.63
CA GLU A 349 -16.79 5.43 15.12
C GLU A 349 -17.63 4.15 15.08
N CYS A 350 -17.03 3.01 14.69
CA CYS A 350 -17.68 1.70 14.78
C CYS A 350 -18.07 1.39 16.24
N TRP A 351 -17.19 1.63 17.21
CA TRP A 351 -17.51 1.43 18.62
C TRP A 351 -18.61 2.38 19.12
N MET A 352 -18.66 3.60 18.60
CA MET A 352 -19.77 4.52 18.93
C MET A 352 -21.11 3.99 18.41
N ARG A 353 -21.16 3.43 17.19
CA ARG A 353 -22.37 2.79 16.66
C ARG A 353 -22.78 1.55 17.49
N ILE A 354 -21.81 0.74 17.94
CA ILE A 354 -22.08 -0.38 18.87
C ILE A 354 -22.72 0.13 20.17
N LEU A 355 -22.14 1.18 20.78
CA LEU A 355 -22.68 1.75 22.00
C LEU A 355 -24.09 2.33 21.81
N HIS A 356 -24.39 2.96 20.69
CA HIS A 356 -25.73 3.43 20.37
C HIS A 356 -26.77 2.31 20.36
N ARG A 357 -26.41 1.18 19.76
CA ARG A 357 -27.27 0.00 19.66
C ARG A 357 -27.37 -0.80 20.95
N THR A 358 -26.51 -0.52 21.92
CA THR A 358 -26.41 -1.25 23.19
C THR A 358 -26.44 -0.30 24.37
N PRO A 359 -27.60 0.35 24.69
CA PRO A 359 -27.68 1.42 25.70
C PRO A 359 -27.27 0.97 27.12
N ASN A 360 -27.31 -0.33 27.41
CA ASN A 360 -26.90 -0.90 28.69
C ASN A 360 -25.44 -1.39 28.70
N SER A 361 -24.54 -0.77 27.91
CA SER A 361 -23.12 -1.11 27.85
C SER A 361 -22.24 0.11 28.11
N VAL A 362 -20.97 -0.16 28.43
CA VAL A 362 -19.88 0.82 28.55
C VAL A 362 -18.66 0.34 27.77
N LEU A 363 -17.82 1.28 27.36
CA LEU A 363 -16.52 1.01 26.74
C LEU A 363 -15.40 1.39 27.72
N TRP A 364 -14.51 0.43 28.01
CA TRP A 364 -13.42 0.56 28.95
C TRP A 364 -12.08 0.60 28.23
N LEU A 365 -11.41 1.75 28.27
CA LEU A 365 -10.21 2.06 27.50
C LEU A 365 -9.00 2.30 28.39
N LEU A 366 -7.80 2.20 27.79
CA LEU A 366 -6.56 2.60 28.43
C LEU A 366 -6.48 4.12 28.55
N ASP A 367 -6.24 4.64 29.75
CA ASP A 367 -5.84 6.03 30.00
C ASP A 367 -4.32 6.15 29.72
N ASP A 368 -3.98 6.58 28.52
CA ASP A 368 -2.60 6.69 28.09
C ASP A 368 -2.04 8.11 28.23
N ASN A 369 -2.83 9.09 27.78
CA ASN A 369 -2.49 10.50 27.90
C ASN A 369 -3.77 11.40 27.87
N ARG A 370 -3.69 12.56 28.54
CA ARG A 370 -4.84 13.49 28.71
C ARG A 370 -5.45 13.94 27.38
N TRP A 371 -4.63 14.20 26.37
CA TRP A 371 -5.12 14.71 25.07
C TRP A 371 -5.92 13.66 24.32
N ALA A 372 -5.46 12.40 24.32
CA ALA A 372 -6.22 11.29 23.75
C ALA A 372 -7.56 11.12 24.47
N THR A 373 -7.57 11.16 25.80
CA THR A 373 -8.80 11.08 26.61
C THR A 373 -9.77 12.21 26.26
N GLU A 374 -9.31 13.44 26.20
CA GLU A 374 -10.14 14.61 25.83
C GLU A 374 -10.67 14.50 24.40
N ASN A 375 -9.84 14.13 23.43
CA ASN A 375 -10.24 13.99 22.03
C ASN A 375 -11.21 12.82 21.80
N LEU A 376 -11.03 11.69 22.47
CA LEU A 376 -11.95 10.56 22.43
C LEU A 376 -13.31 10.91 23.02
N LEU A 377 -13.37 11.59 24.17
CA LEU A 377 -14.61 12.07 24.76
C LEU A 377 -15.31 13.08 23.87
N ALA A 378 -14.58 14.03 23.30
CA ALA A 378 -15.14 14.99 22.35
C ALA A 378 -15.67 14.30 21.07
N CYS A 379 -14.98 13.27 20.60
CA CYS A 379 -15.44 12.46 19.47
C CYS A 379 -16.72 11.69 19.83
N ALA A 380 -16.76 11.03 20.98
CA ALA A 380 -17.93 10.31 21.47
C ALA A 380 -19.16 11.24 21.56
N GLN A 381 -18.98 12.43 22.09
CA GLN A 381 -20.06 13.43 22.18
C GLN A 381 -20.58 13.84 20.81
N ARG A 382 -19.71 14.05 19.82
CA ARG A 382 -20.13 14.33 18.43
C ARG A 382 -20.97 13.20 17.82
N HIS A 383 -20.70 11.96 18.23
CA HIS A 383 -21.48 10.79 17.86
C HIS A 383 -22.67 10.52 18.80
N GLY A 384 -23.02 11.43 19.70
CA GLY A 384 -24.16 11.31 20.59
C GLY A 384 -23.99 10.26 21.70
N VAL A 385 -22.78 9.81 21.99
CA VAL A 385 -22.49 8.90 23.10
C VAL A 385 -22.07 9.72 24.32
N SER A 386 -22.77 9.53 25.45
CA SER A 386 -22.49 10.23 26.70
C SER A 386 -21.12 9.84 27.27
N ALA A 387 -20.41 10.81 27.85
CA ALA A 387 -19.06 10.65 28.38
C ALA A 387 -18.96 9.60 29.50
N ASP A 388 -20.01 9.42 30.32
CA ASP A 388 -20.08 8.43 31.37
C ASP A 388 -20.10 6.97 30.87
N ARG A 389 -20.32 6.78 29.57
CA ARG A 389 -20.26 5.49 28.92
C ARG A 389 -18.87 5.10 28.43
N ILE A 390 -17.88 5.99 28.52
CA ILE A 390 -16.50 5.72 28.17
C ILE A 390 -15.65 5.87 29.42
N ILE A 391 -15.13 4.76 29.91
CA ILE A 391 -14.40 4.67 31.18
C ILE A 391 -12.92 4.48 30.85
N PHE A 392 -12.07 5.24 31.51
CA PHE A 392 -10.62 5.17 31.31
C PHE A 392 -9.95 4.55 32.54
N ALA A 393 -8.95 3.71 32.29
CA ALA A 393 -8.19 3.00 33.31
C ALA A 393 -6.69 3.17 33.11
N GLY A 394 -6.01 3.59 34.15
CA GLY A 394 -4.54 3.76 34.15
C GLY A 394 -3.77 2.47 33.98
N ARG A 395 -2.48 2.59 33.76
CA ARG A 395 -1.57 1.44 33.62
C ARG A 395 -1.38 0.75 34.98
N LEU A 396 -1.34 -0.58 34.95
CA LEU A 396 -1.09 -1.44 36.10
C LEU A 396 0.14 -2.31 35.84
N THR A 397 0.59 -3.01 36.90
CA THR A 397 1.61 -4.07 36.73
C THR A 397 1.06 -5.19 35.83
N PRO A 398 1.89 -5.94 35.11
CA PRO A 398 1.41 -6.99 34.21
C PRO A 398 0.44 -7.98 34.87
N LYS A 399 0.70 -8.41 36.11
CA LYS A 399 -0.15 -9.35 36.85
C LYS A 399 -1.51 -8.76 37.24
N ASP A 400 -1.52 -7.50 37.70
CA ASP A 400 -2.76 -6.81 38.11
C ASP A 400 -3.59 -6.44 36.87
N HIS A 401 -2.93 -6.18 35.72
CA HIS A 401 -3.61 -6.02 34.45
C HIS A 401 -4.35 -7.28 34.02
N LEU A 402 -3.73 -8.46 34.16
CA LEU A 402 -4.40 -9.74 33.90
C LEU A 402 -5.61 -9.97 34.84
N ALA A 403 -5.50 -9.59 36.11
CA ALA A 403 -6.61 -9.71 37.06
C ALA A 403 -7.80 -8.82 36.66
N ARG A 404 -7.55 -7.54 36.30
CA ARG A 404 -8.63 -6.60 35.91
C ARG A 404 -9.34 -6.98 34.62
N LEU A 405 -8.64 -7.57 33.63
CA LEU A 405 -9.25 -8.01 32.38
C LEU A 405 -10.46 -8.94 32.57
N ARG A 406 -10.49 -9.70 33.67
CA ARG A 406 -11.61 -10.58 34.02
C ARG A 406 -12.93 -9.87 34.31
N LEU A 407 -12.88 -8.56 34.54
CA LEU A 407 -14.05 -7.74 34.84
C LEU A 407 -14.83 -7.33 33.57
N ALA A 408 -14.19 -7.36 32.41
CA ALA A 408 -14.83 -7.09 31.14
C ALA A 408 -15.62 -8.29 30.62
N ASP A 409 -16.61 -8.06 29.78
CA ASP A 409 -17.42 -9.12 29.17
C ASP A 409 -16.91 -9.54 27.80
N VAL A 410 -16.47 -8.60 26.96
CA VAL A 410 -15.88 -8.82 25.64
C VAL A 410 -14.76 -7.79 25.41
N PHE A 411 -13.65 -8.26 24.84
CA PHE A 411 -12.59 -7.37 24.36
C PHE A 411 -12.82 -7.03 22.89
N LEU A 412 -12.84 -5.73 22.57
CA LEU A 412 -12.93 -5.19 21.23
C LEU A 412 -11.53 -4.89 20.68
N ASP A 413 -11.12 -5.67 19.70
CA ASP A 413 -9.82 -5.48 19.07
C ASP A 413 -9.81 -4.30 18.10
N ASN A 414 -8.65 -3.69 17.90
CA ASN A 414 -8.44 -2.62 16.93
C ASN A 414 -8.25 -3.17 15.52
N HIS A 415 -8.47 -2.32 14.53
CA HIS A 415 -8.14 -2.57 13.13
C HIS A 415 -7.64 -1.25 12.48
N PRO A 416 -6.57 -1.27 11.65
CA PRO A 416 -5.80 -2.44 11.20
C PRO A 416 -4.79 -2.98 12.22
N TYR A 417 -4.36 -2.22 13.21
CA TYR A 417 -3.36 -2.69 14.16
C TYR A 417 -4.01 -3.54 15.25
N ASN A 418 -4.15 -4.85 14.99
CA ASN A 418 -4.68 -5.79 15.96
C ASN A 418 -3.84 -5.88 17.24
N ALA A 419 -4.46 -6.38 18.31
CA ALA A 419 -3.80 -6.80 19.52
C ALA A 419 -2.91 -8.04 19.25
N GLY A 420 -1.66 -7.98 19.66
CA GLY A 420 -0.73 -9.14 19.67
C GLY A 420 -0.55 -9.65 21.09
N SER A 421 0.42 -9.12 21.85
CA SER A 421 0.60 -9.44 23.26
C SER A 421 -0.66 -9.19 24.11
N THR A 422 -1.38 -8.09 23.82
CA THR A 422 -2.66 -7.81 24.50
C THR A 422 -3.72 -8.87 24.20
N ALA A 423 -3.78 -9.42 22.98
CA ALA A 423 -4.68 -10.53 22.66
C ALA A 423 -4.32 -11.80 23.44
N ASN A 424 -3.01 -12.09 23.57
CA ASN A 424 -2.55 -13.17 24.45
C ASN A 424 -2.98 -12.96 25.91
N ASP A 425 -2.87 -11.73 26.43
CA ASP A 425 -3.32 -11.39 27.78
C ASP A 425 -4.82 -11.63 27.93
N VAL A 426 -5.62 -11.13 27.01
CA VAL A 426 -7.08 -11.26 26.98
C VAL A 426 -7.50 -12.73 26.95
N LEU A 427 -6.95 -13.51 26.02
CA LEU A 427 -7.26 -14.92 25.89
C LEU A 427 -6.77 -15.72 27.09
N SER A 428 -5.61 -15.38 27.68
CA SER A 428 -5.06 -16.10 28.84
C SER A 428 -5.95 -16.07 30.07
N VAL A 429 -6.82 -15.08 30.19
CA VAL A 429 -7.79 -14.95 31.29
C VAL A 429 -9.21 -15.36 30.90
N GLY A 430 -9.37 -15.97 29.72
CA GLY A 430 -10.65 -16.45 29.21
C GLY A 430 -11.61 -15.35 28.78
N LEU A 431 -11.12 -14.10 28.53
CA LEU A 431 -11.98 -13.02 28.05
C LEU A 431 -12.23 -13.18 26.54
N PRO A 432 -13.50 -13.22 26.08
CA PRO A 432 -13.78 -13.26 24.64
C PRO A 432 -13.15 -12.10 23.89
N LEU A 433 -12.39 -12.41 22.84
CA LEU A 433 -11.74 -11.46 21.95
C LEU A 433 -12.53 -11.40 20.63
N LEU A 434 -13.11 -10.27 20.31
CA LEU A 434 -13.71 -10.02 18.99
C LEU A 434 -12.71 -9.24 18.13
N THR A 435 -12.30 -9.81 16.98
CA THR A 435 -11.31 -9.19 16.12
C THR A 435 -11.80 -9.02 14.68
N LEU A 436 -11.30 -7.98 14.03
CA LEU A 436 -11.50 -7.72 12.60
C LEU A 436 -10.18 -8.03 11.88
N SER A 437 -10.18 -9.08 11.06
CA SER A 437 -9.03 -9.49 10.25
C SER A 437 -9.06 -8.82 8.89
N GLY A 438 -7.97 -8.14 8.55
CA GLY A 438 -7.81 -7.40 7.31
C GLY A 438 -6.85 -8.06 6.33
N ARG A 439 -6.13 -7.19 5.58
CA ARG A 439 -5.25 -7.56 4.46
C ARG A 439 -3.77 -7.52 4.81
N THR A 440 -3.39 -7.06 6.00
CA THR A 440 -2.00 -6.93 6.42
C THR A 440 -1.66 -7.93 7.51
N PHE A 441 -0.38 -8.24 7.67
CA PHE A 441 0.12 -9.13 8.72
C PHE A 441 -0.37 -8.67 10.11
N VAL A 442 -0.24 -7.39 10.39
CA VAL A 442 -0.63 -6.79 11.66
C VAL A 442 -2.15 -6.85 11.91
N SER A 443 -2.99 -6.78 10.87
CA SER A 443 -4.45 -6.84 10.99
C SER A 443 -5.02 -8.25 11.09
N ARG A 444 -4.15 -9.25 11.22
CA ARG A 444 -4.51 -10.66 11.28
C ARG A 444 -4.01 -11.37 12.54
N MET A 445 -3.36 -10.64 13.45
CA MET A 445 -2.79 -11.20 14.67
C MET A 445 -3.83 -11.81 15.61
N GLY A 446 -4.92 -11.07 15.88
CA GLY A 446 -6.02 -11.56 16.70
C GLY A 446 -6.68 -12.81 16.10
N GLY A 447 -6.87 -12.80 14.77
CA GLY A 447 -7.41 -13.94 14.04
C GLY A 447 -6.51 -15.17 14.08
N SER A 448 -5.18 -15.02 14.00
CA SER A 448 -4.20 -16.10 14.13
C SER A 448 -4.35 -16.82 15.47
N LEU A 449 -4.41 -16.08 16.57
CA LEU A 449 -4.58 -16.67 17.91
C LEU A 449 -5.93 -17.38 18.08
N LEU A 450 -7.01 -16.78 17.58
CA LEU A 450 -8.36 -17.35 17.65
C LEU A 450 -8.48 -18.61 16.79
N SER A 451 -7.94 -18.61 15.58
CA SER A 451 -7.92 -19.78 14.71
C SER A 451 -7.12 -20.92 15.32
N ALA A 452 -5.95 -20.63 15.92
CA ALA A 452 -5.17 -21.64 16.62
C ALA A 452 -5.93 -22.32 17.77
N LEU A 453 -6.83 -21.59 18.43
CA LEU A 453 -7.66 -22.09 19.52
C LEU A 453 -8.99 -22.72 19.03
N GLY A 454 -9.38 -22.53 17.76
CA GLY A 454 -10.64 -23.01 17.18
C GLY A 454 -11.84 -22.13 17.50
N PHE A 455 -11.67 -20.82 17.50
CA PHE A 455 -12.69 -19.80 17.74
C PHE A 455 -12.85 -18.89 16.53
N GLU A 456 -12.92 -19.45 15.32
CA GLU A 456 -13.06 -18.72 14.05
C GLU A 456 -14.32 -17.87 14.02
N GLU A 457 -15.35 -18.22 14.79
CA GLU A 457 -16.57 -17.44 14.92
C GLU A 457 -16.37 -16.06 15.58
N LEU A 458 -15.25 -15.81 16.23
CA LEU A 458 -14.88 -14.51 16.81
C LEU A 458 -14.04 -13.66 15.83
N ILE A 459 -13.72 -14.20 14.66
CA ILE A 459 -13.01 -13.49 13.60
C ILE A 459 -14.05 -12.91 12.66
N THR A 460 -13.91 -11.64 12.35
CA THR A 460 -14.75 -10.94 11.36
C THR A 460 -13.88 -10.37 10.25
N TYR A 461 -14.46 -10.09 9.10
CA TYR A 461 -13.75 -9.60 7.92
C TYR A 461 -14.30 -8.27 7.40
N THR A 462 -15.39 -7.78 7.99
CA THR A 462 -15.98 -6.47 7.70
C THR A 462 -16.35 -5.74 8.98
N HIS A 463 -16.36 -4.42 8.95
CA HIS A 463 -16.83 -3.61 10.08
C HIS A 463 -18.29 -3.91 10.44
N ALA A 464 -19.13 -4.22 9.45
CA ALA A 464 -20.53 -4.58 9.69
C ALA A 464 -20.67 -5.89 10.48
N GLU A 465 -19.93 -6.94 10.11
CA GLU A 465 -19.92 -8.20 10.86
C GLU A 465 -19.39 -8.00 12.28
N TYR A 466 -18.34 -7.19 12.42
CA TYR A 466 -17.75 -6.87 13.74
C TYR A 466 -18.77 -6.14 14.61
N GLU A 467 -19.47 -5.14 14.07
CA GLU A 467 -20.51 -4.39 14.77
C GLU A 467 -21.69 -5.29 15.18
N GLU A 468 -22.20 -6.12 14.26
CA GLU A 468 -23.31 -7.02 14.53
C GLU A 468 -22.97 -8.04 15.64
N LYS A 469 -21.77 -8.62 15.62
CA LYS A 469 -21.33 -9.57 16.65
C LYS A 469 -21.16 -8.90 18.02
N ALA A 470 -20.55 -7.69 18.06
CA ALA A 470 -20.41 -6.94 19.30
C ALA A 470 -21.76 -6.59 19.91
N VAL A 471 -22.70 -6.11 19.08
CA VAL A 471 -24.09 -5.82 19.51
C VAL A 471 -24.78 -7.09 19.99
N GLY A 472 -24.62 -8.21 19.27
CA GLY A 472 -25.20 -9.51 19.64
C GLY A 472 -24.77 -9.95 21.03
N PHE A 473 -23.50 -9.81 21.39
CA PHE A 473 -22.99 -10.11 22.73
C PHE A 473 -23.61 -9.24 23.82
N ALA A 474 -23.75 -7.93 23.58
CA ALA A 474 -24.31 -7.03 24.60
C ALA A 474 -25.83 -7.19 24.78
N LEU A 475 -26.55 -7.54 23.70
CA LEU A 475 -28.00 -7.81 23.77
C LEU A 475 -28.30 -9.21 24.33
N ASN A 476 -27.36 -10.14 24.20
CA ASN A 476 -27.44 -11.49 24.77
C ASN A 476 -26.17 -11.83 25.56
N PRO A 477 -26.00 -11.29 26.80
CA PRO A 477 -24.80 -11.51 27.61
C PRO A 477 -24.48 -12.98 27.89
N ALA A 478 -25.47 -13.87 27.88
CA ALA A 478 -25.26 -15.31 28.05
C ALA A 478 -24.36 -15.90 26.95
N SER A 479 -24.39 -15.38 25.74
CA SER A 479 -23.50 -15.81 24.66
C SER A 479 -22.02 -15.47 24.92
N ALA A 480 -21.72 -14.32 25.53
CA ALA A 480 -20.35 -13.96 25.93
C ALA A 480 -19.87 -14.87 27.08
N VAL A 481 -20.75 -15.21 28.01
CA VAL A 481 -20.46 -16.18 29.10
C VAL A 481 -20.17 -17.58 28.53
N ASP A 482 -20.95 -18.05 27.56
CA ASP A 482 -20.72 -19.31 26.87
C ASP A 482 -19.35 -19.36 26.20
N VAL A 483 -19.03 -18.34 25.42
CA VAL A 483 -17.69 -18.21 24.76
C VAL A 483 -16.59 -18.21 25.82
N ARG A 484 -16.75 -17.47 26.92
CA ARG A 484 -15.77 -17.44 28.02
C ARG A 484 -15.55 -18.86 28.62
N ASN A 485 -16.62 -19.61 28.84
CA ASN A 485 -16.54 -20.98 29.38
C ASN A 485 -15.81 -21.90 28.39
N ARG A 486 -16.13 -21.81 27.11
CA ARG A 486 -15.45 -22.61 26.06
C ARG A 486 -13.97 -22.22 25.92
N LEU A 487 -13.63 -20.92 26.01
CA LEU A 487 -12.24 -20.45 26.03
C LEU A 487 -11.47 -21.01 27.22
N ASN A 488 -12.02 -20.93 28.42
CA ASN A 488 -11.39 -21.51 29.63
C ASN A 488 -11.17 -23.01 29.52
N ALA A 489 -12.09 -23.73 28.89
CA ALA A 489 -11.92 -25.18 28.62
C ALA A 489 -10.83 -25.41 27.55
N ALA A 490 -10.83 -24.64 26.49
CA ALA A 490 -9.85 -24.73 25.38
C ALA A 490 -8.42 -24.43 25.86
N LEU A 491 -8.24 -23.47 26.78
CA LEU A 491 -6.93 -23.11 27.36
C LEU A 491 -6.24 -24.25 28.10
N ASN A 492 -6.98 -25.27 28.52
CA ASN A 492 -6.48 -26.49 29.14
C ASN A 492 -6.54 -27.70 28.18
N GLY A 493 -6.92 -27.47 26.94
CA GLY A 493 -7.15 -28.51 25.95
C GLY A 493 -5.93 -28.74 25.02
N PRO A 494 -6.02 -29.76 24.15
CA PRO A 494 -4.91 -30.16 23.27
C PRO A 494 -4.59 -29.19 22.15
N ARG A 495 -5.44 -28.21 21.88
CA ARG A 495 -5.18 -27.17 20.85
C ARG A 495 -4.21 -26.08 21.30
N VAL A 496 -3.95 -25.97 22.60
CA VAL A 496 -2.96 -25.01 23.10
C VAL A 496 -1.57 -25.53 22.81
N THR A 497 -0.84 -24.82 21.98
CA THR A 497 0.58 -25.09 21.79
C THR A 497 1.34 -24.76 23.06
N THR A 498 1.92 -25.75 23.72
CA THR A 498 2.78 -25.55 24.88
C THR A 498 4.06 -24.84 24.48
N ALA A 499 4.73 -24.15 25.42
CA ALA A 499 6.00 -23.47 25.12
C ALA A 499 7.07 -24.44 24.60
N ALA A 500 7.11 -25.68 25.10
CA ALA A 500 8.02 -26.72 24.60
C ALA A 500 7.70 -27.13 23.16
N ALA A 501 6.43 -27.30 22.80
CA ALA A 501 6.02 -27.62 21.44
C ALA A 501 6.28 -26.42 20.52
N PHE A 502 6.07 -25.21 21.00
CA PHE A 502 6.36 -23.98 20.25
C PHE A 502 7.87 -23.84 19.99
N ALA A 503 8.72 -24.04 20.99
CA ALA A 503 10.17 -24.03 20.86
C ALA A 503 10.66 -25.08 19.84
N ALA A 504 10.13 -26.31 19.91
CA ALA A 504 10.47 -27.38 18.97
C ALA A 504 10.04 -27.02 17.52
N ASN A 505 8.87 -26.41 17.33
CA ASN A 505 8.42 -25.93 16.01
C ASN A 505 9.33 -24.82 15.47
N LEU A 506 9.69 -23.85 16.33
CA LEU A 506 10.60 -22.77 15.99
C LEU A 506 11.97 -23.31 15.57
N GLU A 507 12.54 -24.21 16.38
CA GLU A 507 13.81 -24.89 16.05
C GLU A 507 13.73 -25.63 14.72
N GLY A 508 12.63 -26.33 14.46
CA GLY A 508 12.42 -27.05 13.21
C GLY A 508 12.44 -26.14 11.97
N VAL A 509 11.78 -24.99 12.01
CA VAL A 509 11.79 -24.05 10.88
C VAL A 509 13.13 -23.33 10.72
N LEU A 510 13.83 -23.03 11.85
CA LEU A 510 15.17 -22.44 11.81
C LEU A 510 16.23 -23.41 11.29
N MET A 511 16.19 -24.68 11.70
CA MET A 511 17.06 -25.73 11.17
C MET A 511 16.87 -25.92 9.66
N LYS A 512 15.61 -25.92 9.21
CA LYS A 512 15.28 -26.01 7.78
C LYS A 512 15.82 -24.81 7.00
N ALA A 513 15.69 -23.61 7.54
CA ALA A 513 16.22 -22.40 6.91
C ALA A 513 17.74 -22.41 6.81
N ALA A 514 18.45 -22.85 7.86
CA ALA A 514 19.90 -22.99 7.88
C ALA A 514 20.40 -24.07 6.90
N GLY A 515 19.66 -25.19 6.76
CA GLY A 515 20.00 -26.27 5.82
C GLY A 515 19.77 -25.93 4.35
N HIS A 516 18.78 -25.11 4.04
CA HIS A 516 18.43 -24.71 2.67
C HIS A 516 19.46 -23.77 2.02
N GLN A 517 20.27 -23.04 2.79
CA GLN A 517 21.35 -22.21 2.20
C GLN A 517 22.42 -23.01 1.46
N ALA A 518 22.60 -24.27 1.80
CA ALA A 518 23.54 -25.13 1.07
C ALA A 518 23.07 -25.45 -0.38
N GLN A 519 21.81 -25.21 -0.71
CA GLN A 519 21.21 -25.49 -2.03
C GLN A 519 20.82 -24.23 -2.80
N ILE A 520 20.84 -23.04 -2.19
CA ILE A 520 20.57 -21.79 -2.88
C ILE A 520 21.89 -21.23 -3.41
N THR A 521 22.35 -21.78 -4.55
CA THR A 521 23.25 -21.04 -5.42
C THR A 521 22.53 -19.78 -5.86
N ALA A 522 23.10 -18.66 -5.49
CA ALA A 522 22.68 -17.27 -5.64
C ALA A 522 21.44 -17.03 -6.52
N PRO A 523 20.40 -16.34 -6.00
CA PRO A 523 19.54 -15.55 -6.87
C PRO A 523 20.46 -14.58 -7.62
N ALA A 524 20.18 -14.39 -8.90
CA ALA A 524 20.92 -13.44 -9.73
C ALA A 524 21.09 -12.15 -8.92
N VAL A 525 22.34 -11.83 -8.62
CA VAL A 525 22.72 -10.65 -7.85
C VAL A 525 22.15 -9.46 -8.60
N VAL A 526 21.08 -8.88 -8.09
CA VAL A 526 20.81 -7.46 -8.32
C VAL A 526 22.03 -6.78 -7.69
N ARG A 527 22.98 -6.37 -8.57
CA ARG A 527 24.19 -5.69 -8.11
C ARG A 527 23.79 -4.53 -7.23
N PRO A 528 24.38 -4.39 -6.04
CA PRO A 528 24.13 -3.21 -5.19
C PRO A 528 24.47 -1.96 -6.01
N VAL A 529 23.68 -0.94 -5.85
CA VAL A 529 23.90 0.41 -6.41
C VAL A 529 25.27 0.99 -5.99
N SER A 530 25.94 0.40 -5.01
CA SER A 530 27.22 0.84 -4.45
C SER A 530 28.44 0.68 -5.39
N GLN A 531 28.36 -0.06 -6.52
CA GLN A 531 29.46 -0.08 -7.49
C GLN A 531 29.41 1.07 -8.51
N MET A 532 28.44 1.99 -8.40
CA MET A 532 28.39 3.21 -9.22
C MET A 532 29.07 4.43 -8.59
N ALA A 533 29.69 4.31 -7.39
CA ALA A 533 30.24 5.44 -6.66
C ALA A 533 31.58 5.99 -7.20
N ASN A 534 32.16 5.40 -8.26
CA ASN A 534 33.41 5.88 -8.87
C ASN A 534 33.30 6.29 -10.35
N GLN A 535 32.08 6.46 -10.86
CA GLN A 535 31.88 7.15 -12.12
C GLN A 535 31.25 8.51 -11.82
N THR A 536 31.79 9.58 -12.43
CA THR A 536 31.20 10.91 -12.39
C THR A 536 29.70 10.81 -12.51
N PRO A 537 28.88 11.48 -11.65
CA PRO A 537 27.45 11.31 -11.67
C PRO A 537 26.91 11.69 -13.05
N GLN A 538 26.43 10.70 -13.78
CA GLN A 538 25.63 10.96 -14.96
C GLN A 538 24.31 11.58 -14.48
N PRO A 539 23.84 12.69 -15.06
CA PRO A 539 22.57 13.26 -14.70
C PRO A 539 21.47 12.21 -14.97
N ALA A 540 20.81 11.79 -13.91
CA ALA A 540 19.63 10.95 -14.00
C ALA A 540 18.51 11.67 -14.77
N PRO A 541 17.60 10.96 -15.44
CA PRO A 541 16.39 11.57 -15.99
C PRO A 541 15.70 12.43 -14.92
N ILE A 542 15.28 13.64 -15.32
CA ILE A 542 14.59 14.54 -14.39
C ILE A 542 13.23 13.92 -14.05
N VAL A 543 13.09 13.44 -12.84
CA VAL A 543 11.79 13.01 -12.30
C VAL A 543 11.08 14.25 -11.80
N VAL A 544 10.11 14.73 -12.52
CA VAL A 544 9.26 15.85 -12.12
C VAL A 544 8.00 15.29 -11.47
N GLN A 545 7.79 15.61 -10.21
CA GLN A 545 6.46 15.42 -9.60
C GLN A 545 5.57 16.55 -10.11
N PRO A 546 4.43 16.26 -10.75
CA PRO A 546 3.53 17.29 -11.22
C PRO A 546 2.86 17.97 -10.03
N VAL A 547 3.31 19.20 -9.72
CA VAL A 547 2.55 20.12 -8.87
C VAL A 547 1.60 20.87 -9.82
N LEU A 548 0.44 20.27 -10.07
CA LEU A 548 -0.61 20.95 -10.83
C LEU A 548 -1.41 21.84 -9.87
N HIS A 549 -1.67 23.05 -10.32
CA HIS A 549 -2.21 24.16 -9.52
C HIS A 549 -3.58 23.87 -8.90
N PRO A 550 -3.86 24.31 -7.66
CA PRO A 550 -5.14 24.06 -6.97
C PRO A 550 -6.35 24.76 -7.61
N ASP A 551 -6.17 25.73 -8.52
CA ASP A 551 -7.27 26.49 -9.12
C ASP A 551 -7.97 25.79 -10.30
N VAL A 552 -7.66 24.51 -10.54
CA VAL A 552 -8.20 23.72 -11.66
C VAL A 552 -9.44 22.89 -11.25
N LEU A 553 -10.16 23.31 -10.25
CA LEU A 553 -11.35 22.60 -9.75
C LEU A 553 -12.62 23.17 -10.35
N SER A 554 -12.88 23.00 -11.66
CA SER A 554 -14.18 23.35 -12.24
C SER A 554 -14.93 22.19 -12.91
N TYR A 555 -14.37 20.96 -12.88
CA TYR A 555 -15.11 19.80 -13.34
C TYR A 555 -15.95 19.25 -12.19
N ASN A 556 -17.27 19.29 -12.37
CA ASN A 556 -18.22 18.70 -11.43
C ASN A 556 -18.77 17.38 -11.98
N PRO A 557 -18.19 16.23 -11.62
CA PRO A 557 -18.67 14.92 -12.09
C PRO A 557 -20.04 14.56 -11.53
N ALA A 558 -20.51 15.24 -10.50
CA ALA A 558 -21.92 15.12 -10.06
C ALA A 558 -22.90 15.51 -11.19
N ALA A 559 -22.47 16.32 -12.16
CA ALA A 559 -23.26 16.64 -13.35
C ALA A 559 -23.53 15.43 -14.25
N LEU A 560 -22.73 14.35 -14.13
CA LEU A 560 -23.00 13.06 -14.82
C LEU A 560 -24.33 12.45 -14.37
N PHE A 561 -24.74 12.68 -13.13
CA PHE A 561 -25.97 12.15 -12.55
C PHE A 561 -27.10 13.19 -12.46
N THR A 562 -26.78 14.50 -12.35
CA THR A 562 -27.81 15.54 -12.17
C THR A 562 -28.65 15.80 -13.43
N GLN A 563 -28.16 15.49 -14.63
CA GLN A 563 -28.96 15.65 -15.87
C GLN A 563 -29.93 14.49 -16.13
N SER A 564 -29.90 13.40 -15.38
CA SER A 564 -30.65 12.19 -15.66
C SER A 564 -31.67 11.76 -14.61
N GLY A 565 -31.88 12.49 -13.52
CA GLY A 565 -32.92 12.17 -12.54
C GLY A 565 -32.81 10.78 -11.87
N VAL A 566 -31.65 10.13 -11.95
CA VAL A 566 -31.47 8.75 -11.48
C VAL A 566 -31.53 8.67 -9.97
N ARG A 567 -32.60 8.11 -9.43
CA ARG A 567 -32.70 7.69 -8.03
C ARG A 567 -32.19 6.25 -7.92
N VAL A 568 -31.06 6.07 -7.28
CA VAL A 568 -30.59 4.74 -6.87
C VAL A 568 -31.44 4.32 -5.66
N HIS A 569 -32.37 3.40 -5.86
CA HIS A 569 -33.15 2.81 -4.79
C HIS A 569 -32.47 1.55 -4.28
N GLY A 570 -32.02 1.57 -3.04
CA GLY A 570 -31.44 0.42 -2.34
C GLY A 570 -32.49 -0.63 -1.93
N SER A 571 -33.14 -1.30 -2.91
CA SER A 571 -33.94 -2.48 -2.61
C SER A 571 -33.26 -3.73 -3.19
N SER A 572 -33.01 -4.73 -2.36
CA SER A 572 -32.43 -6.01 -2.73
C SER A 572 -33.40 -6.95 -3.51
N GLY A 573 -34.68 -6.57 -3.65
CA GLY A 573 -35.68 -7.36 -4.34
C GLY A 573 -35.80 -7.01 -5.84
N ARG A 574 -36.15 -8.01 -6.66
CA ARG A 574 -36.47 -7.84 -8.11
C ARG A 574 -37.61 -6.86 -8.29
N GLN A 575 -37.38 -5.79 -9.07
CA GLN A 575 -38.41 -4.81 -9.40
C GLN A 575 -39.30 -5.31 -10.58
N PRO A 576 -40.63 -5.38 -10.41
CA PRO A 576 -41.51 -5.80 -11.49
C PRO A 576 -41.36 -4.93 -12.74
N GLY A 577 -41.28 -5.57 -13.90
CA GLY A 577 -41.19 -4.89 -15.19
C GLY A 577 -39.82 -4.44 -15.62
N LYS A 578 -38.76 -4.65 -14.79
CA LYS A 578 -37.38 -4.35 -15.15
C LYS A 578 -36.61 -5.62 -15.52
N LYS A 579 -35.72 -5.52 -16.52
CA LYS A 579 -34.70 -6.53 -16.76
C LYS A 579 -33.61 -6.44 -15.74
N THR A 580 -33.16 -7.58 -15.23
CA THR A 580 -32.08 -7.63 -14.21
C THR A 580 -30.72 -7.87 -14.85
N LEU A 581 -29.76 -6.99 -14.57
CA LEU A 581 -28.39 -7.07 -15.08
C LEU A 581 -27.41 -7.18 -13.89
N LEU A 582 -26.67 -8.27 -13.83
CA LEU A 582 -25.55 -8.43 -12.92
C LEU A 582 -24.26 -8.04 -13.63
N VAL A 583 -23.57 -7.00 -13.14
CA VAL A 583 -22.22 -6.64 -13.57
C VAL A 583 -21.22 -7.19 -12.56
N ARG A 584 -20.21 -7.93 -13.05
CA ARG A 584 -19.16 -8.54 -12.23
C ARG A 584 -17.82 -7.96 -12.64
N GLY A 585 -17.10 -7.34 -11.73
CA GLY A 585 -15.80 -6.71 -12.03
C GLY A 585 -15.29 -5.81 -10.94
N TRP A 586 -14.37 -4.93 -11.28
CA TRP A 586 -13.80 -3.92 -10.39
C TRP A 586 -14.42 -2.56 -10.69
N ARG A 587 -14.71 -1.76 -9.67
CA ARG A 587 -15.31 -0.42 -9.79
C ARG A 587 -14.68 0.64 -8.90
N ASP A 588 -13.53 0.36 -8.31
CA ASP A 588 -12.95 1.17 -7.25
C ASP A 588 -11.43 1.37 -7.34
N ILE A 589 -10.81 0.98 -8.47
CA ILE A 589 -9.38 1.17 -8.73
C ILE A 589 -9.13 1.89 -10.06
N ASN A 590 -8.04 2.66 -10.15
CA ASN A 590 -7.61 3.33 -11.37
C ASN A 590 -6.80 2.36 -12.27
N HIS A 591 -7.48 1.37 -12.81
CA HIS A 591 -6.97 0.38 -13.76
C HIS A 591 -7.90 0.31 -14.97
N SER A 592 -7.38 0.01 -16.16
CA SER A 592 -8.16 0.04 -17.42
C SER A 592 -9.46 -0.73 -17.36
N TYR A 593 -9.47 -1.97 -16.85
CA TYR A 593 -10.70 -2.76 -16.68
C TYR A 593 -11.70 -2.09 -15.74
N SER A 594 -11.23 -1.56 -14.63
CA SER A 594 -12.07 -0.89 -13.65
C SER A 594 -12.61 0.44 -14.18
N LEU A 595 -11.79 1.24 -14.89
CA LEU A 595 -12.24 2.48 -15.52
C LEU A 595 -13.32 2.21 -16.57
N VAL A 596 -13.12 1.21 -17.43
CA VAL A 596 -14.11 0.79 -18.43
C VAL A 596 -15.41 0.39 -17.74
N ASN A 597 -15.34 -0.46 -16.70
CA ASN A 597 -16.52 -0.89 -15.94
C ASN A 597 -17.25 0.30 -15.30
N GLN A 598 -16.52 1.21 -14.66
CA GLN A 598 -17.10 2.39 -14.02
C GLN A 598 -17.84 3.30 -15.02
N PHE A 599 -17.22 3.59 -16.18
CA PHE A 599 -17.88 4.39 -17.22
C PHE A 599 -19.12 3.70 -17.78
N GLN A 600 -19.06 2.39 -18.00
CA GLN A 600 -20.21 1.61 -18.47
C GLN A 600 -21.33 1.58 -17.42
N LEU A 601 -21.01 1.38 -16.14
CA LEU A 601 -21.99 1.43 -15.06
C LEU A 601 -22.68 2.79 -14.96
N ILE A 602 -21.94 3.90 -15.09
CA ILE A 602 -22.52 5.25 -15.09
C ILE A 602 -23.57 5.40 -16.21
N GLU A 603 -23.31 4.85 -17.39
CA GLU A 603 -24.26 4.93 -18.51
C GLU A 603 -25.43 3.93 -18.35
N MET A 604 -25.16 2.71 -17.83
CA MET A 604 -26.21 1.70 -17.57
C MET A 604 -27.21 2.16 -16.52
N LEU A 605 -26.76 2.89 -15.50
CA LEU A 605 -27.63 3.44 -14.44
C LEU A 605 -28.60 4.53 -14.93
N LYS A 606 -28.43 5.03 -16.16
CA LYS A 606 -29.37 5.98 -16.79
C LYS A 606 -30.56 5.29 -17.43
N ASP A 607 -30.51 3.96 -17.62
CA ASP A 607 -31.59 3.20 -18.23
C ASP A 607 -32.59 2.75 -17.15
N GLU A 608 -33.76 3.38 -17.13
CA GLU A 608 -34.81 3.11 -16.14
C GLU A 608 -35.47 1.73 -16.34
N THR A 609 -35.24 1.05 -17.46
CA THR A 609 -35.79 -0.28 -17.74
C THR A 609 -34.95 -1.38 -17.12
N LEU A 610 -33.75 -1.02 -16.57
CA LEU A 610 -32.85 -1.96 -15.94
C LEU A 610 -32.85 -1.84 -14.41
N GLN A 611 -32.61 -2.99 -13.80
CA GLN A 611 -32.18 -3.10 -12.43
C GLN A 611 -30.77 -3.68 -12.42
N VAL A 612 -29.78 -2.83 -12.10
CA VAL A 612 -28.36 -3.19 -12.11
C VAL A 612 -27.94 -3.64 -10.73
N PHE A 613 -27.29 -4.81 -10.65
CA PHE A 613 -26.58 -5.32 -9.50
C PHE A 613 -25.08 -5.35 -9.78
N HIS A 614 -24.25 -5.24 -8.76
CA HIS A 614 -22.81 -5.39 -8.92
C HIS A 614 -22.24 -6.44 -7.98
N GLN A 615 -21.32 -7.25 -8.51
CA GLN A 615 -20.49 -8.18 -7.76
C GLN A 615 -19.02 -7.78 -7.91
N ASP A 616 -18.42 -7.30 -6.83
CA ASP A 616 -16.99 -7.02 -6.79
C ASP A 616 -16.20 -8.33 -6.85
N LEU A 617 -15.24 -8.41 -7.78
CA LEU A 617 -14.36 -9.55 -7.94
C LEU A 617 -12.99 -9.29 -7.25
N PRO A 618 -12.29 -10.35 -6.82
CA PRO A 618 -10.95 -10.21 -6.27
C PRO A 618 -10.00 -9.54 -7.29
N TYR A 619 -9.07 -8.72 -6.80
CA TYR A 619 -8.04 -8.13 -7.65
C TYR A 619 -7.01 -9.18 -8.07
N VAL A 620 -6.44 -9.01 -9.28
CA VAL A 620 -5.38 -9.89 -9.80
C VAL A 620 -4.07 -9.68 -9.04
N MET A 621 -3.74 -8.43 -8.77
CA MET A 621 -2.52 -8.08 -8.06
C MET A 621 -2.84 -7.80 -6.59
N PRO A 622 -2.13 -8.46 -5.67
CA PRO A 622 -2.30 -8.19 -4.23
C PRO A 622 -2.04 -6.74 -3.82
N SER A 623 -1.24 -6.01 -4.61
CA SER A 623 -0.94 -4.59 -4.39
C SER A 623 -2.09 -3.64 -4.80
N TRP A 624 -3.10 -4.13 -5.51
CA TRP A 624 -4.21 -3.28 -5.92
C TRP A 624 -5.23 -3.12 -4.81
N SER A 625 -5.63 -1.89 -4.55
CA SER A 625 -6.70 -1.58 -3.62
C SER A 625 -7.37 -0.25 -4.00
N ALA A 626 -8.62 -0.07 -3.59
CA ALA A 626 -9.32 1.20 -3.74
C ALA A 626 -8.59 2.36 -3.01
N ALA A 627 -7.96 2.07 -1.88
CA ALA A 627 -7.23 3.04 -1.08
C ALA A 627 -5.90 3.48 -1.73
N SER A 628 -5.17 2.54 -2.36
CA SER A 628 -3.86 2.83 -2.97
C SER A 628 -3.96 3.40 -4.37
N ASN A 629 -4.96 2.98 -5.15
CA ASN A 629 -5.07 3.31 -6.57
C ASN A 629 -6.22 4.28 -6.88
N GLY A 630 -7.16 4.47 -5.95
CA GLY A 630 -8.37 5.26 -6.15
C GLY A 630 -9.23 4.79 -7.33
N SER A 631 -10.47 5.26 -7.44
CA SER A 631 -11.37 4.87 -8.55
C SER A 631 -11.04 5.55 -9.88
N GLY A 632 -10.23 6.60 -9.87
CA GLY A 632 -10.03 7.51 -11.00
C GLY A 632 -11.14 8.54 -11.15
N PHE A 633 -12.20 8.44 -10.35
CA PHE A 633 -13.32 9.38 -10.27
C PHE A 633 -13.30 10.14 -8.95
N GLU A 634 -13.93 11.32 -8.95
CA GLU A 634 -14.13 12.09 -7.72
C GLU A 634 -15.13 11.41 -6.77
N ASP A 635 -15.00 11.72 -5.47
CA ASP A 635 -15.78 11.12 -4.40
C ASP A 635 -17.30 11.01 -4.64
N PRO A 636 -18.02 12.02 -5.19
CA PRO A 636 -19.47 11.88 -5.42
C PRO A 636 -19.83 10.79 -6.42
N VAL A 637 -19.02 10.61 -7.47
CA VAL A 637 -19.24 9.56 -8.49
C VAL A 637 -18.84 8.20 -7.94
N ALA A 638 -17.70 8.11 -7.27
CA ALA A 638 -17.21 6.90 -6.63
C ALA A 638 -18.24 6.38 -5.59
N ARG A 639 -18.82 7.26 -4.77
CA ARG A 639 -19.89 6.89 -3.82
C ARG A 639 -21.12 6.34 -4.51
N ARG A 640 -21.59 6.99 -5.59
CA ARG A 640 -22.74 6.52 -6.36
C ARG A 640 -22.53 5.12 -6.96
N LEU A 641 -21.33 4.85 -7.46
CA LEU A 641 -20.96 3.52 -7.95
C LEU A 641 -20.91 2.49 -6.81
N ALA A 642 -20.48 2.89 -5.63
CA ALA A 642 -20.46 2.03 -4.45
C ALA A 642 -21.88 1.71 -3.91
N GLU A 643 -22.85 2.61 -4.13
CA GLU A 643 -24.26 2.43 -3.74
C GLU A 643 -25.03 1.45 -4.64
N ILE A 644 -24.49 0.97 -5.77
CA ILE A 644 -25.14 -0.05 -6.60
C ILE A 644 -25.36 -1.30 -5.75
N PRO A 645 -26.61 -1.83 -5.71
CA PRO A 645 -26.94 -2.98 -4.88
C PRO A 645 -26.01 -4.17 -5.15
N ARG A 646 -25.55 -4.79 -4.09
CA ARG A 646 -24.80 -6.03 -4.18
C ARG A 646 -25.71 -7.16 -4.63
N TYR A 647 -25.15 -8.07 -5.43
CA TYR A 647 -25.85 -9.25 -5.89
C TYR A 647 -26.16 -10.21 -4.72
N ASP A 648 -27.41 -10.65 -4.63
CA ASP A 648 -27.93 -11.48 -3.55
C ASP A 648 -28.00 -12.99 -3.89
N GLY A 649 -27.53 -13.38 -5.10
CA GLY A 649 -27.58 -14.78 -5.57
C GLY A 649 -28.84 -15.15 -6.35
N SER A 650 -29.84 -14.27 -6.49
CA SER A 650 -31.07 -14.54 -7.23
C SER A 650 -30.81 -14.69 -8.73
N PRO A 651 -31.62 -15.49 -9.47
CA PRO A 651 -31.53 -15.58 -10.94
C PRO A 651 -31.65 -14.20 -11.59
N VAL A 652 -30.79 -13.92 -12.58
CA VAL A 652 -30.78 -12.66 -13.33
C VAL A 652 -30.99 -12.90 -14.81
N ASP A 653 -31.50 -11.89 -15.51
CA ASP A 653 -31.77 -12.03 -16.96
C ASP A 653 -30.44 -12.02 -17.74
N VAL A 654 -29.48 -11.15 -17.33
CA VAL A 654 -28.18 -11.00 -17.98
C VAL A 654 -27.05 -10.90 -16.95
N VAL A 655 -25.94 -11.57 -17.23
CA VAL A 655 -24.68 -11.39 -16.51
C VAL A 655 -23.64 -10.79 -17.45
N TYR A 656 -22.99 -9.74 -17.02
CA TYR A 656 -21.86 -9.12 -17.71
C TYR A 656 -20.62 -9.15 -16.81
N SER A 657 -19.58 -9.87 -17.23
CA SER A 657 -18.32 -10.01 -16.48
C SER A 657 -17.20 -9.22 -17.14
N ILE A 658 -16.53 -8.33 -16.39
CA ILE A 658 -15.42 -7.50 -16.84
C ILE A 658 -14.30 -7.50 -15.79
N ALA A 659 -13.40 -8.48 -15.86
CA ALA A 659 -12.23 -8.63 -15.00
C ALA A 659 -11.22 -9.60 -15.63
N SER A 660 -10.02 -9.65 -15.06
CA SER A 660 -8.97 -10.63 -15.34
C SER A 660 -8.54 -11.27 -14.01
N PRO A 661 -8.21 -12.56 -13.94
CA PRO A 661 -8.31 -13.56 -15.01
C PRO A 661 -9.76 -13.79 -15.46
N PHE A 662 -9.94 -14.23 -16.71
CA PHE A 662 -11.29 -14.48 -17.22
C PHE A 662 -11.94 -15.65 -16.50
N SER A 663 -13.15 -15.44 -15.98
CA SER A 663 -13.88 -16.46 -15.25
C SER A 663 -15.29 -16.63 -15.79
N MET A 664 -15.72 -17.90 -15.96
CA MET A 664 -17.07 -18.24 -16.36
C MET A 664 -18.05 -18.05 -15.19
N TYR A 665 -19.18 -17.43 -15.47
CA TYR A 665 -20.28 -17.40 -14.49
C TYR A 665 -21.02 -18.74 -14.50
N ARG A 666 -21.15 -19.36 -13.34
CA ARG A 666 -21.78 -20.68 -13.17
C ARG A 666 -23.17 -20.63 -12.55
N GLY A 667 -23.67 -19.44 -12.20
CA GLY A 667 -25.01 -19.25 -11.62
C GLY A 667 -26.14 -19.27 -12.69
N ALA A 668 -27.38 -19.18 -12.23
CA ALA A 668 -28.55 -19.11 -13.10
C ALA A 668 -28.65 -17.72 -13.76
N ALA A 669 -28.61 -17.71 -15.10
CA ALA A 669 -28.77 -16.49 -15.90
C ALA A 669 -29.39 -16.84 -17.28
N GLY A 670 -30.14 -15.90 -17.86
CA GLY A 670 -30.66 -16.03 -19.21
C GLY A 670 -29.58 -15.91 -20.28
N LYS A 671 -28.69 -14.93 -20.13
CA LYS A 671 -27.55 -14.67 -21.03
C LYS A 671 -26.30 -14.34 -20.20
N VAL A 672 -25.16 -14.88 -20.61
CA VAL A 672 -23.85 -14.56 -19.98
C VAL A 672 -22.94 -13.93 -21.02
N VAL A 673 -22.42 -12.75 -20.73
CA VAL A 673 -21.50 -12.01 -21.59
C VAL A 673 -20.21 -11.74 -20.83
N THR A 674 -19.08 -12.18 -21.39
CA THR A 674 -17.76 -11.93 -20.80
C THR A 674 -17.01 -10.91 -21.65
N PHE A 675 -16.57 -9.83 -21.03
CA PHE A 675 -15.66 -8.90 -21.66
C PHE A 675 -14.24 -9.49 -21.63
N MET A 676 -13.64 -9.58 -22.80
CA MET A 676 -12.27 -10.06 -22.97
C MET A 676 -11.49 -9.09 -23.84
N VAL A 677 -10.41 -8.56 -23.32
CA VAL A 677 -9.41 -7.83 -24.09
C VAL A 677 -8.11 -8.59 -24.07
N THR A 678 -7.53 -8.79 -25.23
CA THR A 678 -6.23 -9.46 -25.36
C THR A 678 -5.37 -8.81 -26.41
N GLU A 679 -4.08 -8.78 -26.14
CA GLU A 679 -3.04 -8.23 -27.02
C GLU A 679 -2.42 -9.35 -27.88
N PHE A 680 -2.41 -10.59 -27.36
CA PHE A 680 -1.84 -11.82 -27.94
C PHE A 680 -2.86 -12.95 -27.92
N ASP A 681 -2.50 -14.10 -28.50
CA ASP A 681 -3.29 -15.31 -28.34
C ASP A 681 -3.31 -15.73 -26.87
N LEU A 682 -4.44 -16.25 -26.43
CA LEU A 682 -4.67 -16.56 -25.01
C LEU A 682 -3.88 -17.77 -24.55
N GLU A 683 -3.35 -17.68 -23.33
CA GLU A 683 -2.73 -18.79 -22.60
C GLU A 683 -3.60 -19.22 -21.42
N PRO A 684 -3.41 -20.43 -20.88
CA PRO A 684 -4.18 -20.91 -19.71
C PRO A 684 -4.13 -19.98 -18.50
N ALA A 685 -3.01 -19.26 -18.30
CA ALA A 685 -2.83 -18.27 -17.22
C ALA A 685 -3.77 -17.06 -17.32
N ALA A 686 -4.38 -16.81 -18.48
CA ALA A 686 -5.37 -15.76 -18.66
C ALA A 686 -6.73 -16.08 -18.03
N PHE A 687 -6.95 -17.34 -17.62
CA PHE A 687 -8.22 -17.85 -17.13
C PHE A 687 -8.14 -18.27 -15.66
N ALA A 688 -9.25 -18.14 -14.95
CA ALA A 688 -9.41 -18.75 -13.64
C ALA A 688 -9.32 -20.28 -13.75
N ALA A 689 -8.87 -20.94 -12.69
CA ALA A 689 -8.58 -22.37 -12.68
C ALA A 689 -9.78 -23.26 -13.08
N ASP A 690 -11.01 -22.83 -12.80
CA ASP A 690 -12.27 -23.48 -13.13
C ASP A 690 -12.83 -23.14 -14.52
N SER A 691 -12.13 -22.29 -15.30
CA SER A 691 -12.62 -21.67 -16.52
C SER A 691 -11.67 -21.81 -17.71
N GLN A 692 -10.83 -22.85 -17.75
CA GLN A 692 -9.78 -23.05 -18.76
C GLN A 692 -10.28 -23.58 -20.10
N ASN A 693 -11.55 -23.98 -20.22
CA ASN A 693 -12.15 -24.41 -21.48
C ASN A 693 -12.67 -23.20 -22.29
N LEU A 694 -11.86 -22.71 -23.23
CA LEU A 694 -12.16 -21.53 -24.03
C LEU A 694 -13.47 -21.64 -24.82
N ALA A 695 -13.81 -22.85 -25.32
CA ALA A 695 -15.04 -23.07 -26.11
C ALA A 695 -16.32 -22.80 -25.30
N GLU A 696 -16.28 -22.94 -23.99
CA GLU A 696 -17.44 -22.66 -23.14
C GLU A 696 -17.87 -21.18 -23.18
N PHE A 697 -16.92 -20.23 -23.28
CA PHE A 697 -17.23 -18.80 -23.32
C PHE A 697 -18.04 -18.37 -24.55
N THR A 698 -18.04 -19.20 -25.58
CA THR A 698 -18.77 -18.95 -26.83
C THR A 698 -19.78 -20.05 -27.17
N SER A 699 -20.31 -20.78 -26.16
CA SER A 699 -21.26 -21.85 -26.30
C SER A 699 -22.58 -21.55 -25.57
N GLY A 700 -23.70 -22.19 -25.99
CA GLY A 700 -24.99 -22.05 -25.35
C GLY A 700 -25.48 -20.59 -25.30
N SER A 701 -25.76 -20.08 -24.08
CA SER A 701 -26.16 -18.70 -23.82
C SER A 701 -24.95 -17.74 -23.60
N ASN A 702 -23.71 -18.23 -23.78
CA ASN A 702 -22.49 -17.46 -23.51
C ASN A 702 -22.04 -16.68 -24.76
N TRP A 703 -21.63 -15.43 -24.51
CA TRP A 703 -21.13 -14.51 -25.52
C TRP A 703 -19.88 -13.81 -25.02
N VAL A 704 -19.06 -13.36 -25.94
CA VAL A 704 -17.88 -12.55 -25.64
C VAL A 704 -18.03 -11.18 -26.30
N VAL A 705 -17.66 -10.11 -25.57
CA VAL A 705 -17.47 -8.77 -26.12
C VAL A 705 -16.02 -8.38 -25.98
N THR A 706 -15.48 -7.68 -26.96
CA THR A 706 -14.08 -7.26 -27.02
C THR A 706 -13.97 -5.87 -27.65
N PRO A 707 -12.94 -5.04 -27.32
CA PRO A 707 -12.96 -3.65 -27.75
C PRO A 707 -12.48 -3.39 -29.18
N SER A 708 -11.82 -4.33 -29.84
CA SER A 708 -11.25 -4.13 -31.18
C SER A 708 -11.28 -5.39 -32.06
N GLN A 709 -11.17 -5.20 -33.39
CA GLN A 709 -11.01 -6.32 -34.33
C GLN A 709 -9.68 -7.05 -34.11
N TRP A 710 -8.63 -6.36 -33.69
CA TRP A 710 -7.37 -6.98 -33.29
C TRP A 710 -7.60 -7.98 -32.16
N SER A 711 -8.21 -7.56 -31.07
CA SER A 711 -8.50 -8.42 -29.93
C SER A 711 -9.45 -9.57 -30.33
N LYS A 712 -10.47 -9.32 -31.16
CA LYS A 712 -11.34 -10.37 -31.71
C LYS A 712 -10.52 -11.40 -32.48
N SER A 713 -9.58 -10.97 -33.33
CA SER A 713 -8.74 -11.90 -34.10
C SER A 713 -7.93 -12.83 -33.20
N LYS A 714 -7.43 -12.32 -32.06
CA LYS A 714 -6.66 -13.09 -31.06
C LYS A 714 -7.52 -14.09 -30.30
N LEU A 715 -8.77 -13.74 -30.01
CA LEU A 715 -9.74 -14.66 -29.41
C LEU A 715 -10.09 -15.80 -30.36
N VAL A 716 -10.29 -15.47 -31.64
CA VAL A 716 -10.60 -16.47 -32.69
C VAL A 716 -9.41 -17.40 -32.92
N SER A 717 -8.16 -16.87 -33.03
CA SER A 717 -6.96 -17.71 -33.19
C SER A 717 -6.72 -18.62 -31.99
N SER A 718 -7.19 -18.19 -30.79
CA SER A 718 -7.15 -19.02 -29.58
C SER A 718 -8.20 -20.13 -29.54
N GLY A 719 -9.16 -20.20 -30.52
CA GLY A 719 -10.15 -21.28 -30.67
C GLY A 719 -11.58 -20.91 -30.26
N MET A 720 -11.90 -19.63 -30.07
CA MET A 720 -13.28 -19.20 -29.78
C MET A 720 -14.11 -19.04 -31.05
N ASN A 721 -15.45 -19.27 -30.95
CA ASN A 721 -16.38 -19.16 -32.07
C ASN A 721 -16.59 -17.69 -32.48
N PRO A 722 -16.16 -17.26 -33.70
CA PRO A 722 -16.25 -15.87 -34.16
C PRO A 722 -17.67 -15.31 -34.21
N GLU A 723 -18.70 -16.16 -34.41
CA GLU A 723 -20.10 -15.76 -34.45
C GLU A 723 -20.66 -15.33 -33.08
N ARG A 724 -19.98 -15.72 -32.01
CA ARG A 724 -20.35 -15.40 -30.62
C ARG A 724 -19.46 -14.31 -30.00
N ILE A 725 -18.61 -13.64 -30.82
CA ILE A 725 -17.77 -12.55 -30.39
C ILE A 725 -18.23 -11.24 -31.04
N ARG A 726 -18.57 -10.25 -30.22
CA ARG A 726 -19.00 -8.93 -30.67
C ARG A 726 -17.90 -7.91 -30.35
N VAL A 727 -17.66 -6.96 -31.27
CA VAL A 727 -16.74 -5.85 -31.06
C VAL A 727 -17.51 -4.64 -30.56
N VAL A 728 -17.20 -4.24 -29.33
CA VAL A 728 -17.78 -3.09 -28.66
C VAL A 728 -16.64 -2.19 -28.20
N PRO A 729 -16.33 -1.09 -28.89
CA PRO A 729 -15.19 -0.25 -28.61
C PRO A 729 -15.32 0.44 -27.25
N HIS A 730 -14.21 0.89 -26.71
CA HIS A 730 -14.21 1.79 -25.56
C HIS A 730 -14.58 3.22 -25.97
N GLY A 731 -14.96 4.02 -24.98
CA GLY A 731 -15.26 5.42 -25.15
C GLY A 731 -14.18 6.35 -24.58
N VAL A 732 -14.35 7.64 -24.85
CA VAL A 732 -13.64 8.73 -24.20
C VAL A 732 -14.63 9.75 -23.65
N ASP A 733 -14.35 10.33 -22.48
CA ASP A 733 -15.15 11.43 -21.95
C ASP A 733 -14.68 12.76 -22.52
N THR A 734 -15.35 13.24 -23.58
CA THR A 734 -14.99 14.49 -24.25
C THR A 734 -15.27 15.75 -23.42
N ARG A 735 -15.93 15.65 -22.26
CA ARG A 735 -16.09 16.75 -21.32
C ARG A 735 -14.81 16.95 -20.51
N VAL A 736 -14.10 15.87 -20.23
CA VAL A 736 -12.79 15.89 -19.59
C VAL A 736 -11.69 16.06 -20.64
N PHE A 737 -11.58 15.10 -21.56
CA PHE A 737 -10.52 15.10 -22.58
C PHE A 737 -10.90 16.02 -23.73
N ARG A 738 -10.46 17.28 -23.62
CA ARG A 738 -10.67 18.36 -24.59
C ARG A 738 -9.46 19.27 -24.64
N PRO A 739 -9.24 20.05 -25.69
CA PRO A 739 -8.13 21.00 -25.75
C PRO A 739 -8.10 21.93 -24.53
N ILE A 740 -6.92 22.30 -24.08
CA ILE A 740 -6.68 23.33 -23.07
C ILE A 740 -6.34 24.67 -23.70
N SER A 741 -6.46 25.75 -22.93
CA SER A 741 -6.05 27.08 -23.36
C SER A 741 -4.54 27.20 -23.49
N GLU A 742 -4.06 28.21 -24.27
CA GLU A 742 -2.62 28.41 -24.42
C GLU A 742 -1.94 28.81 -23.10
N SER A 743 -2.64 29.52 -22.22
CA SER A 743 -2.13 29.85 -20.87
C SER A 743 -1.92 28.62 -20.03
N GLU A 744 -2.94 27.73 -19.96
CA GLU A 744 -2.85 26.43 -19.24
C GLU A 744 -1.73 25.56 -19.81
N ARG A 745 -1.57 25.56 -21.15
CA ARG A 745 -0.52 24.86 -21.84
C ARG A 745 0.88 25.33 -21.40
N GLN A 746 1.12 26.65 -21.43
CA GLN A 746 2.40 27.24 -21.06
C GLN A 746 2.73 26.94 -19.58
N GLN A 747 1.76 27.06 -18.71
CA GLN A 747 1.93 26.74 -17.30
C GLN A 747 2.30 25.26 -17.07
N THR A 748 1.59 24.35 -17.72
CA THR A 748 1.89 22.91 -17.61
C THR A 748 3.27 22.59 -18.21
N ARG A 749 3.64 23.19 -19.33
CA ARG A 749 4.97 23.04 -19.94
C ARG A 749 6.10 23.49 -19.01
N ALA A 750 5.92 24.64 -18.33
CA ALA A 750 6.89 25.10 -17.34
C ALA A 750 7.10 24.09 -16.21
N GLN A 751 6.03 23.47 -15.74
CA GLN A 751 6.09 22.40 -14.72
C GLN A 751 6.82 21.15 -15.23
N LEU A 752 6.73 20.84 -16.52
CA LEU A 752 7.47 19.75 -17.17
C LEU A 752 8.90 20.13 -17.55
N GLY A 753 9.36 21.32 -17.16
CA GLY A 753 10.68 21.84 -17.54
C GLY A 753 10.82 22.09 -19.05
N ALA A 754 9.71 22.31 -19.77
CA ALA A 754 9.70 22.57 -21.21
C ALA A 754 9.49 24.05 -21.47
N GLY A 755 10.45 24.66 -22.17
CA GLY A 755 10.42 26.06 -22.60
C GLY A 755 9.51 26.32 -23.82
N PRO A 756 9.31 27.63 -24.17
CA PRO A 756 8.44 28.02 -25.30
C PRO A 756 8.87 27.45 -26.67
N GLY A 757 10.17 27.17 -26.83
CA GLY A 757 10.73 26.66 -28.09
C GLY A 757 11.01 25.16 -28.12
N ASP A 758 10.69 24.43 -27.02
CA ASP A 758 10.87 22.97 -26.97
C ASP A 758 9.75 22.27 -27.76
N PHE A 759 10.07 21.12 -28.35
CA PHE A 759 9.09 20.21 -28.93
C PHE A 759 8.92 19.00 -28.00
N VAL A 760 7.71 18.81 -27.51
CA VAL A 760 7.42 17.83 -26.45
C VAL A 760 6.70 16.61 -27.03
N LEU A 761 7.39 15.46 -27.00
CA LEU A 761 6.79 14.16 -27.24
C LEU A 761 6.15 13.65 -25.95
N LEU A 762 5.02 12.95 -26.06
CA LEU A 762 4.34 12.30 -24.94
C LEU A 762 4.12 10.83 -25.25
N ASN A 763 4.40 9.98 -24.27
CA ASN A 763 3.99 8.57 -24.26
C ASN A 763 3.37 8.23 -22.90
N ILE A 764 2.32 7.43 -22.89
CA ILE A 764 1.62 6.97 -21.70
C ILE A 764 1.50 5.46 -21.76
N GLY A 765 2.06 4.78 -20.77
CA GLY A 765 2.01 3.32 -20.67
C GLY A 765 3.08 2.78 -19.73
N GLY A 766 3.01 1.50 -19.41
CA GLY A 766 4.05 0.83 -18.63
C GLY A 766 5.28 0.48 -19.45
N ALA A 767 6.40 0.18 -18.78
CA ALA A 767 7.67 -0.22 -19.40
C ALA A 767 7.63 -1.65 -19.97
N PHE A 768 6.56 -1.99 -20.69
CA PHE A 768 6.41 -3.29 -21.32
C PHE A 768 6.89 -3.27 -22.76
N TRP A 769 7.52 -4.35 -23.19
CA TRP A 769 8.01 -4.53 -24.55
C TRP A 769 6.92 -4.34 -25.63
N ASN A 770 5.71 -4.82 -25.39
CA ASN A 770 4.60 -4.67 -26.33
C ASN A 770 4.12 -3.23 -26.53
N LYS A 771 4.43 -2.32 -25.61
CA LYS A 771 4.09 -0.89 -25.73
C LYS A 771 5.09 -0.12 -26.60
N GLY A 772 6.25 -0.73 -26.98
CA GLY A 772 7.23 -0.14 -27.90
C GLY A 772 8.03 1.03 -27.32
N GLY A 773 8.10 1.13 -25.98
CA GLY A 773 8.87 2.19 -25.33
C GLY A 773 10.36 2.16 -25.65
N ASP A 774 10.91 0.98 -25.91
CA ASP A 774 12.28 0.75 -26.38
C ASP A 774 12.52 1.39 -27.75
N LEU A 775 11.62 1.25 -28.70
CA LEU A 775 11.70 1.85 -30.02
C LEU A 775 11.61 3.39 -29.93
N LEU A 776 10.68 3.89 -29.13
CA LEU A 776 10.51 5.32 -28.92
C LEU A 776 11.74 5.95 -28.27
N LEU A 777 12.26 5.38 -27.20
CA LEU A 777 13.44 5.89 -26.49
C LEU A 777 14.67 5.93 -27.42
N ARG A 778 14.87 4.89 -28.25
CA ARG A 778 15.95 4.85 -29.22
C ARG A 778 15.77 5.93 -30.29
N ALA A 779 14.62 6.05 -30.94
CA ALA A 779 14.34 7.06 -31.94
C ALA A 779 14.44 8.50 -31.36
N PHE A 780 13.96 8.71 -30.13
CA PHE A 780 14.15 9.97 -29.42
C PHE A 780 15.63 10.31 -29.22
N ALA A 781 16.43 9.36 -28.74
CA ALA A 781 17.85 9.58 -28.46
C ALA A 781 18.62 9.96 -29.75
N GLU A 782 18.39 9.28 -30.86
CA GLU A 782 18.98 9.60 -32.17
C GLU A 782 18.62 11.02 -32.63
N LEU A 783 17.35 11.43 -32.47
CA LEU A 783 16.88 12.76 -32.91
C LEU A 783 17.30 13.87 -31.92
N ARG A 784 17.38 13.57 -30.63
CA ARG A 784 17.79 14.54 -29.61
C ARG A 784 19.22 15.04 -29.83
N HIS A 785 20.14 14.21 -30.31
CA HIS A 785 21.49 14.62 -30.68
C HIS A 785 21.51 15.72 -31.76
N GLN A 786 20.50 15.72 -32.66
CA GLN A 786 20.38 16.69 -33.74
C GLN A 786 19.50 17.87 -33.32
N ASN A 787 18.60 17.71 -32.36
CA ASN A 787 17.66 18.72 -31.89
C ASN A 787 17.66 18.82 -30.37
N PRO A 788 18.49 19.64 -29.75
CA PRO A 788 18.56 19.80 -28.30
C PRO A 788 17.29 20.34 -27.64
N LYS A 789 16.32 20.83 -28.41
CA LYS A 789 15.00 21.31 -27.94
C LYS A 789 13.93 20.24 -27.95
N LEU A 790 14.24 19.01 -28.41
CA LEU A 790 13.33 17.89 -28.37
C LEU A 790 13.25 17.33 -26.96
N LYS A 791 12.06 17.17 -26.37
CA LYS A 791 11.83 16.57 -25.06
C LYS A 791 10.91 15.37 -25.18
N LEU A 792 11.09 14.40 -24.33
CA LEU A 792 10.24 13.21 -24.21
C LEU A 792 9.68 13.12 -22.79
N VAL A 793 8.37 13.20 -22.67
CA VAL A 793 7.64 12.98 -21.43
C VAL A 793 7.04 11.59 -21.46
N ILE A 794 7.38 10.76 -20.48
CA ILE A 794 6.82 9.42 -20.33
C ILE A 794 6.03 9.37 -19.02
N LYS A 795 4.72 9.11 -19.14
CA LYS A 795 3.88 8.80 -17.99
C LYS A 795 3.97 7.30 -17.71
N ASP A 796 4.76 6.96 -16.70
CA ASP A 796 4.94 5.60 -16.21
C ASP A 796 4.03 5.35 -15.00
N ASN A 797 3.47 4.15 -14.86
CA ASN A 797 2.61 3.81 -13.73
C ASN A 797 3.26 2.72 -12.85
N ARG A 798 4.30 3.15 -12.10
CA ARG A 798 5.10 2.26 -11.23
C ARG A 798 4.28 1.64 -10.11
N THR A 799 3.17 2.26 -9.72
CA THR A 799 2.30 1.74 -8.65
C THR A 799 1.49 0.51 -9.10
N LEU A 800 1.32 0.33 -10.41
CA LEU A 800 0.59 -0.80 -10.97
C LEU A 800 1.50 -1.92 -11.48
N TYR A 801 2.76 -1.59 -11.88
CA TYR A 801 3.63 -2.53 -12.58
C TYR A 801 5.03 -2.54 -11.99
N ALA A 802 5.65 -3.73 -11.86
CA ALA A 802 6.98 -3.90 -11.29
C ALA A 802 8.13 -3.45 -12.21
N ARG A 803 7.89 -3.29 -13.54
CA ARG A 803 8.89 -2.85 -14.52
C ARG A 803 8.86 -1.34 -14.68
N THR A 804 10.04 -0.72 -14.79
CA THR A 804 10.17 0.73 -14.87
C THR A 804 10.83 1.17 -16.17
N ILE A 805 10.57 2.42 -16.57
CA ILE A 805 11.26 3.04 -17.71
C ILE A 805 12.77 3.17 -17.45
N ASP A 806 13.19 3.34 -16.19
CA ASP A 806 14.61 3.38 -15.83
C ASP A 806 15.31 2.06 -16.17
N ASP A 807 14.68 0.90 -15.90
CA ASP A 807 15.23 -0.41 -16.29
C ASP A 807 15.35 -0.55 -17.81
N MET A 808 14.37 -0.02 -18.56
CA MET A 808 14.40 -0.02 -20.02
C MET A 808 15.53 0.87 -20.55
N VAL A 809 15.71 2.07 -20.01
CA VAL A 809 16.83 2.96 -20.34
C VAL A 809 18.16 2.31 -20.05
N ALA A 810 18.32 1.70 -18.87
CA ALA A 810 19.55 0.98 -18.50
C ALA A 810 19.87 -0.18 -19.45
N SER A 811 18.85 -0.90 -19.91
CA SER A 811 19.01 -1.96 -20.91
C SER A 811 19.45 -1.42 -22.26
N LEU A 812 18.84 -0.29 -22.71
CA LEU A 812 19.20 0.35 -23.97
C LEU A 812 20.59 0.97 -23.94
N GLN A 813 21.06 1.50 -22.83
CA GLN A 813 22.43 1.98 -22.64
C GLN A 813 23.47 0.87 -22.86
N LYS A 814 23.15 -0.37 -22.43
CA LYS A 814 24.04 -1.54 -22.65
C LYS A 814 24.06 -1.97 -24.10
N SER A 815 22.89 -1.99 -24.77
CA SER A 815 22.78 -2.47 -26.14
C SER A 815 23.23 -1.41 -27.18
N HIS A 816 23.18 -0.11 -26.84
CA HIS A 816 23.54 1.02 -27.69
C HIS A 816 24.51 1.97 -26.95
N PRO A 817 25.76 1.55 -26.72
CA PRO A 817 26.74 2.37 -26.03
C PRO A 817 26.95 3.71 -26.72
N GLY A 818 26.90 4.81 -25.97
CA GLY A 818 27.12 6.17 -26.50
C GLY A 818 25.86 6.85 -27.06
N LEU A 819 24.75 6.16 -27.26
CA LEU A 819 23.49 6.77 -27.72
C LEU A 819 22.79 7.58 -26.61
N PHE A 820 22.79 7.08 -25.40
CA PHE A 820 22.12 7.71 -24.24
C PHE A 820 23.12 8.48 -23.39
N THR A 821 23.60 9.62 -23.93
CA THR A 821 24.50 10.52 -23.19
C THR A 821 23.74 11.30 -22.11
N PRO A 822 24.43 11.93 -21.14
CA PRO A 822 23.80 12.79 -20.15
C PRO A 822 22.90 13.88 -20.77
N GLU A 823 23.32 14.47 -21.90
CA GLU A 823 22.57 15.51 -22.61
C GLU A 823 21.26 14.97 -23.22
N VAL A 824 21.29 13.74 -23.74
CA VAL A 824 20.09 13.04 -24.21
C VAL A 824 19.12 12.77 -23.05
N LEU A 825 19.64 12.25 -21.95
CA LEU A 825 18.83 11.90 -20.78
C LEU A 825 18.21 13.13 -20.10
N GLN A 826 18.84 14.30 -20.13
CA GLN A 826 18.23 15.56 -19.69
C GLN A 826 16.98 15.95 -20.49
N GLY A 827 16.79 15.38 -21.66
CA GLY A 827 15.58 15.58 -22.47
C GLY A 827 14.44 14.63 -22.11
N VAL A 828 14.63 13.66 -21.23
CA VAL A 828 13.62 12.67 -20.81
C VAL A 828 13.04 13.07 -19.46
N VAL A 829 11.73 13.19 -19.40
CA VAL A 829 10.96 13.48 -18.18
C VAL A 829 10.07 12.28 -17.86
N ILE A 830 10.27 11.65 -16.72
CA ILE A 830 9.49 10.49 -16.30
C ILE A 830 8.51 10.93 -15.21
N LEU A 831 7.22 10.62 -15.38
CA LEU A 831 6.14 10.92 -14.43
C LEU A 831 5.66 9.60 -13.79
N PRO A 832 6.17 9.21 -12.61
CA PRO A 832 5.95 7.88 -12.05
C PRO A 832 4.67 7.75 -11.24
N THR A 833 3.98 8.85 -10.93
CA THR A 833 2.82 8.89 -10.01
C THR A 833 1.50 8.70 -10.74
N SER A 834 0.48 8.15 -10.08
CA SER A 834 -0.90 8.16 -10.58
C SER A 834 -1.40 9.60 -10.76
N MET A 835 -2.20 9.81 -11.79
CA MET A 835 -2.78 11.11 -12.15
C MET A 835 -4.29 10.98 -12.30
N SER A 836 -5.04 12.01 -11.91
CA SER A 836 -6.47 12.09 -12.20
C SER A 836 -6.71 12.29 -13.69
N MET A 837 -7.94 12.01 -14.15
CA MET A 837 -8.30 12.22 -15.57
C MET A 837 -8.13 13.69 -16.00
N ASP A 838 -8.41 14.63 -15.10
CA ASP A 838 -8.20 16.05 -15.39
C ASP A 838 -6.71 16.40 -15.49
N GLN A 839 -5.87 15.88 -14.60
CA GLN A 839 -4.42 16.02 -14.71
C GLN A 839 -3.87 15.42 -16.02
N MET A 840 -4.41 14.28 -16.45
CA MET A 840 -4.05 13.67 -17.75
C MET A 840 -4.41 14.58 -18.91
N ARG A 841 -5.55 15.28 -18.88
CA ARG A 841 -5.93 16.26 -19.90
C ARG A 841 -4.88 17.35 -20.08
N TYR A 842 -4.35 17.90 -18.97
CA TYR A 842 -3.29 18.92 -19.04
C TYR A 842 -2.00 18.34 -19.63
N LEU A 843 -1.68 17.09 -19.29
CA LEU A 843 -0.51 16.42 -19.84
C LEU A 843 -0.60 16.29 -21.37
N TYR A 844 -1.75 15.81 -21.89
CA TYR A 844 -2.00 15.79 -23.34
C TYR A 844 -1.97 17.20 -23.94
N GLY A 845 -2.52 18.17 -23.23
CA GLY A 845 -2.53 19.56 -23.65
C GLY A 845 -1.13 20.20 -23.74
N ALA A 846 -0.18 19.82 -22.90
CA ALA A 846 1.19 20.33 -22.88
C ALA A 846 2.06 19.79 -24.02
N ALA A 847 1.80 18.57 -24.52
CA ALA A 847 2.59 17.91 -25.54
C ALA A 847 2.35 18.46 -26.94
N ASP A 848 3.27 18.23 -27.86
CA ASP A 848 3.17 18.57 -29.28
C ASP A 848 2.83 17.37 -30.16
N LEU A 849 3.23 16.17 -29.71
CA LEU A 849 2.97 14.90 -30.39
C LEU A 849 2.83 13.77 -29.39
N TYR A 850 1.80 12.97 -29.53
CA TYR A 850 1.67 11.70 -28.81
C TYR A 850 2.27 10.57 -29.67
N VAL A 851 3.14 9.73 -29.10
CA VAL A 851 3.82 8.67 -29.83
C VAL A 851 3.58 7.32 -29.17
N SER A 852 3.03 6.36 -29.92
CA SER A 852 2.75 5.00 -29.43
C SER A 852 3.12 3.94 -30.48
N PRO A 853 4.40 3.52 -30.55
CA PRO A 853 4.87 2.52 -31.52
C PRO A 853 4.68 1.10 -30.94
N TYR A 854 3.47 0.76 -30.53
CA TYR A 854 3.16 -0.50 -29.87
C TYR A 854 3.32 -1.70 -30.81
N ARG A 855 3.67 -2.84 -30.23
CA ARG A 855 3.72 -4.15 -30.88
C ARG A 855 2.41 -4.93 -30.74
N ALA A 856 1.74 -4.72 -29.63
CA ALA A 856 0.41 -5.30 -29.37
C ALA A 856 -0.37 -4.46 -28.36
N GLU A 857 -1.64 -4.24 -28.64
CA GLU A 857 -2.60 -3.50 -27.80
C GLU A 857 -4.00 -4.11 -27.95
N GLY A 858 -4.76 -4.06 -26.86
CA GLY A 858 -6.16 -4.46 -26.92
C GLY A 858 -7.09 -3.41 -27.48
N PHE A 859 -6.82 -2.11 -27.18
CA PHE A 859 -7.56 -0.95 -27.69
C PHE A 859 -6.71 0.32 -27.75
N ASN A 860 -5.89 0.62 -26.72
CA ASN A 860 -5.05 1.80 -26.58
C ASN A 860 -5.83 3.09 -26.28
N LEU A 861 -6.55 3.11 -25.15
CA LEU A 861 -7.27 4.31 -24.66
C LEU A 861 -6.47 5.61 -24.68
N PRO A 862 -5.18 5.66 -24.26
CA PRO A 862 -4.40 6.88 -24.29
C PRO A 862 -4.29 7.55 -25.65
N VAL A 863 -4.29 6.80 -26.75
CA VAL A 863 -4.32 7.38 -28.11
C VAL A 863 -5.65 8.06 -28.38
N LEU A 864 -6.78 7.46 -27.98
CA LEU A 864 -8.11 8.05 -28.15
C LEU A 864 -8.27 9.32 -27.30
N GLU A 865 -7.74 9.32 -26.08
CA GLU A 865 -7.71 10.50 -25.20
C GLU A 865 -6.87 11.63 -25.78
N ALA A 866 -5.71 11.31 -26.37
CA ALA A 866 -4.86 12.28 -27.09
C ALA A 866 -5.63 12.93 -28.26
N ILE A 867 -6.31 12.11 -29.05
CA ILE A 867 -7.16 12.56 -30.17
C ILE A 867 -8.27 13.50 -29.66
N ALA A 868 -8.94 13.16 -28.59
CA ALA A 868 -10.00 13.99 -27.99
C ALA A 868 -9.45 15.32 -27.47
N CYS A 869 -8.20 15.37 -26.97
CA CYS A 869 -7.49 16.59 -26.61
C CYS A 869 -6.95 17.38 -27.82
N GLY A 870 -7.19 16.92 -29.05
CA GLY A 870 -6.71 17.55 -30.26
C GLY A 870 -5.20 17.40 -30.50
N LEU A 871 -4.55 16.48 -29.81
CA LEU A 871 -3.12 16.21 -29.92
C LEU A 871 -2.86 15.25 -31.09
N ARG A 872 -1.96 15.61 -31.97
CA ARG A 872 -1.51 14.71 -33.05
C ARG A 872 -0.90 13.45 -32.50
N THR A 873 -1.11 12.35 -33.20
CA THR A 873 -0.62 11.04 -32.77
C THR A 873 0.22 10.38 -33.87
N LEU A 874 1.30 9.70 -33.46
CA LEU A 874 2.10 8.82 -34.28
C LEU A 874 1.97 7.40 -33.72
N VAL A 875 1.30 6.49 -34.43
CA VAL A 875 0.86 5.20 -33.89
C VAL A 875 1.10 4.06 -34.87
N THR A 876 1.32 2.85 -34.37
CA THR A 876 1.45 1.65 -35.18
C THR A 876 0.15 1.38 -35.97
N LYS A 877 0.28 1.08 -37.27
CA LYS A 877 -0.83 0.63 -38.13
C LYS A 877 -0.98 -0.88 -38.13
N GLY A 878 -2.17 -1.38 -38.44
CA GLY A 878 -2.50 -2.80 -38.54
C GLY A 878 -3.00 -3.42 -37.24
N GLY A 879 -3.21 -2.62 -36.18
CA GLY A 879 -3.60 -3.10 -34.88
C GLY A 879 -4.85 -2.44 -34.29
N ALA A 880 -4.97 -2.47 -32.97
CA ALA A 880 -6.16 -2.04 -32.24
C ALA A 880 -6.54 -0.56 -32.45
N THR A 881 -5.58 0.33 -32.69
CA THR A 881 -5.84 1.76 -32.94
C THR A 881 -6.47 2.04 -34.30
N ASP A 882 -6.51 1.07 -35.22
CA ASP A 882 -7.17 1.21 -36.51
C ASP A 882 -8.68 1.43 -36.38
N GLU A 883 -9.28 1.02 -35.26
CA GLU A 883 -10.70 1.24 -34.93
C GLU A 883 -11.09 2.74 -34.99
N PHE A 884 -10.21 3.60 -34.51
CA PHE A 884 -10.45 5.03 -34.36
C PHE A 884 -9.35 5.90 -35.04
N PHE A 885 -8.54 5.32 -35.91
CA PHE A 885 -7.56 6.05 -36.69
C PHE A 885 -8.20 7.07 -37.61
N HIS A 886 -7.86 8.36 -37.47
CA HIS A 886 -8.34 9.42 -38.32
C HIS A 886 -7.16 10.16 -39.00
N PRO A 887 -7.05 10.16 -40.33
CA PRO A 887 -5.84 10.64 -41.05
C PRO A 887 -5.54 12.11 -40.84
N SER A 888 -6.51 12.93 -40.42
CA SER A 888 -6.26 14.38 -40.16
C SER A 888 -5.45 14.61 -38.89
N ILE A 889 -5.44 13.68 -37.96
CA ILE A 889 -4.79 13.81 -36.63
C ILE A 889 -3.80 12.69 -36.35
N CYS A 890 -3.98 11.52 -36.99
CA CYS A 890 -3.12 10.36 -36.79
C CYS A 890 -2.17 10.16 -37.96
N THR A 891 -0.91 9.89 -37.66
CA THR A 891 0.12 9.42 -38.61
C THR A 891 0.41 7.95 -38.26
N GLY A 892 0.40 7.07 -39.29
CA GLY A 892 0.62 5.63 -39.06
C GLY A 892 2.10 5.27 -39.24
N ILE A 893 2.62 4.44 -38.36
CA ILE A 893 3.92 3.76 -38.46
C ILE A 893 3.66 2.44 -39.19
N ARG A 894 4.39 2.13 -40.24
CA ARG A 894 4.31 0.82 -40.88
C ARG A 894 4.70 -0.28 -39.90
N SER A 895 4.06 -1.43 -40.04
CA SER A 895 4.37 -2.60 -39.21
C SER A 895 4.22 -3.87 -40.02
N ASN A 896 4.87 -4.93 -39.57
CA ASN A 896 4.78 -6.28 -40.11
C ASN A 896 4.21 -7.24 -39.07
N LEU A 897 3.30 -8.13 -39.48
CA LEU A 897 2.92 -9.26 -38.64
C LEU A 897 4.10 -10.21 -38.50
N THR A 898 4.51 -10.42 -37.27
CA THR A 898 5.72 -11.18 -36.94
C THR A 898 5.39 -12.38 -36.09
N ASP A 899 6.00 -13.50 -36.39
CA ASP A 899 5.87 -14.73 -35.61
C ASP A 899 6.90 -14.72 -34.46
N PRO A 900 6.45 -14.87 -33.20
CA PRO A 900 7.35 -14.95 -32.05
C PRO A 900 8.42 -16.05 -32.15
N ALA A 901 8.14 -17.15 -32.86
CA ALA A 901 9.10 -18.22 -33.07
C ALA A 901 10.34 -17.75 -33.88
N GLN A 902 10.19 -16.71 -34.70
CA GLN A 902 11.30 -16.15 -35.47
C GLN A 902 12.17 -15.18 -34.65
N THR A 903 11.64 -14.62 -33.60
CA THR A 903 12.30 -13.57 -32.78
C THR A 903 12.70 -14.05 -31.39
N GLY A 904 12.24 -15.23 -30.98
CA GLY A 904 12.49 -15.80 -29.65
C GLY A 904 11.76 -15.06 -28.51
N ILE A 905 10.75 -14.24 -28.85
CA ILE A 905 9.95 -13.50 -27.87
C ILE A 905 8.94 -14.48 -27.22
N PRO A 906 8.85 -14.54 -25.88
CA PRO A 906 7.98 -15.49 -25.17
C PRO A 906 6.52 -15.03 -25.13
N VAL A 907 5.87 -14.85 -26.28
CA VAL A 907 4.44 -14.56 -26.43
C VAL A 907 3.82 -15.56 -27.40
N LYS A 908 2.50 -15.75 -27.32
CA LYS A 908 1.78 -16.67 -28.19
C LYS A 908 1.03 -15.90 -29.29
N GLY A 909 1.11 -16.41 -30.52
CA GLY A 909 0.44 -15.82 -31.67
C GLY A 909 1.17 -14.62 -32.27
N LEU A 910 0.78 -14.25 -33.48
CA LEU A 910 1.42 -13.15 -34.21
C LEU A 910 1.28 -11.82 -33.51
N TYR A 911 2.30 -10.98 -33.60
CA TYR A 911 2.29 -9.59 -33.12
C TYR A 911 2.74 -8.63 -34.22
N LEU A 912 2.56 -7.33 -34.00
CA LEU A 912 3.07 -6.30 -34.92
C LEU A 912 4.50 -5.94 -34.53
N GLU A 913 5.44 -5.96 -35.49
CA GLU A 913 6.74 -5.30 -35.30
C GLU A 913 6.74 -4.00 -36.09
N PRO A 914 6.74 -2.83 -35.41
CA PRO A 914 6.82 -1.54 -36.08
C PRO A 914 8.13 -1.41 -36.88
N ASP A 915 8.04 -0.90 -38.10
CA ASP A 915 9.22 -0.56 -38.91
C ASP A 915 9.97 0.60 -38.24
N TYR A 916 11.13 0.30 -37.66
CA TYR A 916 11.92 1.28 -36.92
C TYR A 916 12.36 2.48 -37.78
N ASP A 917 12.75 2.24 -39.02
CA ASP A 917 13.19 3.31 -39.93
C ASP A 917 12.00 4.23 -40.32
N ASP A 918 10.82 3.66 -40.53
CA ASP A 918 9.60 4.45 -40.79
C ASP A 918 9.20 5.24 -39.52
N LEU A 919 9.27 4.64 -38.33
CA LEU A 919 9.05 5.37 -37.06
C LEU A 919 9.99 6.56 -36.94
N ARG A 920 11.30 6.33 -37.10
CA ARG A 920 12.33 7.38 -36.98
C ARG A 920 12.15 8.49 -38.01
N GLN A 921 11.91 8.12 -39.28
CA GLN A 921 11.68 9.07 -40.34
C GLN A 921 10.44 9.93 -40.10
N ARG A 922 9.28 9.33 -39.80
CA ARG A 922 8.05 10.06 -39.56
C ARG A 922 8.11 10.92 -38.32
N LEU A 923 8.78 10.45 -37.28
CA LEU A 923 9.01 11.22 -36.07
C LEU A 923 9.88 12.45 -36.38
N ALA A 924 10.94 12.30 -37.15
CA ALA A 924 11.79 13.41 -37.57
C ALA A 924 11.01 14.44 -38.43
N GLU A 925 10.21 13.99 -39.42
CA GLU A 925 9.34 14.83 -40.24
C GLU A 925 8.36 15.65 -39.40
N LEU A 926 7.66 15.00 -38.44
CA LEU A 926 6.68 15.67 -37.58
C LEU A 926 7.34 16.66 -36.59
N VAL A 927 8.51 16.31 -36.04
CA VAL A 927 9.28 17.20 -35.18
C VAL A 927 9.77 18.43 -35.95
N MET A 928 10.32 18.24 -37.17
CA MET A 928 10.79 19.33 -38.00
C MET A 928 9.62 20.25 -38.40
N ALA A 929 8.53 19.69 -38.94
CA ALA A 929 7.36 20.45 -39.38
C ALA A 929 6.70 21.22 -38.22
N GLY A 930 6.62 20.60 -37.02
CA GLY A 930 6.08 21.27 -35.83
C GLY A 930 7.00 22.39 -35.32
N SER A 931 8.32 22.17 -35.33
CA SER A 931 9.30 23.15 -34.86
C SER A 931 9.34 24.44 -35.72
N VAL A 932 9.04 24.33 -37.00
CA VAL A 932 8.96 25.48 -37.91
C VAL A 932 7.53 26.04 -38.06
N GLY A 933 6.56 25.51 -37.29
CA GLY A 933 5.17 25.99 -37.33
C GLY A 933 4.38 25.59 -38.57
N ALA A 934 4.89 24.64 -39.39
CA ALA A 934 4.21 24.16 -40.59
C ALA A 934 3.00 23.25 -40.31
N LEU A 935 2.85 22.78 -39.06
CA LEU A 935 1.70 21.99 -38.62
C LEU A 935 0.89 22.76 -37.56
N PRO A 936 -0.45 22.71 -37.62
CA PRO A 936 -1.28 23.26 -36.55
C PRO A 936 -1.00 22.50 -35.23
N ARG A 937 -0.81 23.24 -34.14
CA ARG A 937 -0.50 22.68 -32.82
C ARG A 937 -1.62 21.78 -32.30
N ARG A 938 -2.86 22.01 -32.73
CA ARG A 938 -4.03 21.24 -32.37
C ARG A 938 -4.89 20.97 -33.59
N VAL A 939 -5.48 19.77 -33.60
CA VAL A 939 -6.45 19.36 -34.62
C VAL A 939 -7.73 18.94 -33.90
N THR A 940 -8.76 19.76 -34.00
CA THR A 940 -10.06 19.46 -33.39
C THR A 940 -10.91 18.63 -34.35
N LEU A 941 -11.26 17.42 -33.99
CA LEU A 941 -12.28 16.67 -34.69
C LEU A 941 -13.68 17.21 -34.38
N SER A 942 -14.62 17.06 -35.29
CA SER A 942 -15.99 17.48 -35.04
C SER A 942 -16.61 16.67 -33.88
N SER A 943 -17.57 17.28 -33.19
CA SER A 943 -18.33 16.59 -32.13
C SER A 943 -19.02 15.35 -32.66
N GLU A 944 -19.45 15.34 -33.92
CA GLU A 944 -20.07 14.19 -34.56
C GLU A 944 -19.04 13.05 -34.80
N ALA A 945 -17.82 13.38 -35.24
CA ALA A 945 -16.76 12.38 -35.39
C ALA A 945 -16.37 11.72 -34.06
N LEU A 946 -16.39 12.49 -32.95
CA LEU A 946 -16.07 12.00 -31.61
C LEU A 946 -17.25 11.32 -30.89
N SER A 947 -18.50 11.62 -31.29
CA SER A 947 -19.70 11.08 -30.63
C SER A 947 -19.78 9.57 -30.67
N ARG A 948 -19.34 8.95 -31.77
CA ARG A 948 -19.21 7.51 -31.93
C ARG A 948 -18.30 6.86 -30.85
N TRP A 949 -17.29 7.60 -30.44
CA TRP A 949 -16.30 7.16 -29.46
C TRP A 949 -16.54 7.74 -28.07
N SER A 950 -17.76 8.23 -27.79
CA SER A 950 -18.14 8.61 -26.44
C SER A 950 -18.50 7.37 -25.60
N TRP A 951 -18.32 7.45 -24.28
CA TRP A 951 -18.78 6.37 -23.39
C TRP A 951 -20.29 6.08 -23.53
N SER A 952 -21.09 7.13 -23.76
CA SER A 952 -22.52 6.96 -24.01
C SER A 952 -22.77 6.15 -25.27
N GLY A 953 -22.09 6.45 -26.39
CA GLY A 953 -22.21 5.71 -27.64
C GLY A 953 -21.75 4.27 -27.52
N ALA A 954 -20.57 4.06 -26.92
CA ALA A 954 -20.00 2.71 -26.69
C ALA A 954 -20.89 1.87 -25.77
N THR A 955 -21.41 2.43 -24.68
CA THR A 955 -22.28 1.70 -23.77
C THR A 955 -23.64 1.42 -24.35
N LYS A 956 -24.21 2.28 -25.19
CA LYS A 956 -25.46 1.98 -25.95
C LYS A 956 -25.28 0.76 -26.87
N LEU A 957 -24.13 0.66 -27.55
CA LEU A 957 -23.80 -0.52 -28.34
C LEU A 957 -23.67 -1.78 -27.47
N LEU A 958 -22.95 -1.65 -26.33
CA LEU A 958 -22.86 -2.75 -25.35
C LEU A 958 -24.24 -3.19 -24.86
N MET A 959 -25.09 -2.25 -24.47
CA MET A 959 -26.45 -2.53 -23.98
C MET A 959 -27.29 -3.25 -25.00
N LYS A 960 -27.18 -2.90 -26.29
CA LYS A 960 -27.81 -3.64 -27.37
C LYS A 960 -27.35 -5.11 -27.36
N GLU A 961 -26.04 -5.36 -27.31
CA GLU A 961 -25.50 -6.72 -27.30
C GLU A 961 -25.83 -7.50 -26.01
N LEU A 962 -26.06 -6.81 -24.89
CA LEU A 962 -26.48 -7.45 -23.63
C LEU A 962 -27.95 -7.83 -23.62
N LEU A 963 -28.84 -7.00 -24.17
CA LEU A 963 -30.28 -7.10 -23.98
C LEU A 963 -31.03 -7.78 -25.16
N GLU A 964 -30.43 -7.81 -26.33
CA GLU A 964 -30.87 -8.59 -27.50
C GLU A 964 -30.21 -9.99 -27.50
#